data_8a868791b0f77ea5af3e3f446c62ce3b
#
_entry.id   8a868791b0f77ea5af3e3f446c62ce3b
#
_cell.length_a   1.000
_cell.length_b   1.000
_cell.length_c   1.000
_cell.angle_alpha   90.00
_cell.angle_beta   90.00
_cell.angle_gamma   90.00
#
_symmetry.space_group_name_H-M   'P 1'
#
loop_
_entity.id
_entity.type
_entity.pdbx_description
1 polymer ?
#
loop_
_entity_poly.entity_id
_entity_poly.type
_entity_poly.pdbx_seq_one_letter_code
_entity_poly.pdbx_strand_id
1 'polypeptide(L)'
;ESDGTEHVERALEAAGLLEGSNLYDFENTQVVHHLNQALRANIIYKRDTDYIVKGGKVIIIDEFTGRMMDGRRWSDGLHQAVEAKEGVNIEPENQTLASITFQNYFRMYPKLSGMTGTAATEAPEFFQIYKMNVVTIPTNLPVKRIDQDDEFYKNIGDKFAAITQAIREASERGQPVLVGTVTIEKSELLSEYLKREGVPHNVLNARYHEQEAHIVAQAGRYGAVTIATNMAGRGTDIQLGGNLEFRLQDEFPDLPAEGPQREAIIETVRAEIEEEKQRVLDAGGLFVLGTERHESRRIDNQLRGRSGRQGDPGLSRFYLSLDDDLLRIFGPQTMFAKMMNKNLADGEAIVSPWISKAIETAQKKVEARNYDIRKQVVEYDDVMNDQRKVVYEQRADIMDAETVDDVVADMRMETVNALVGEACPPNSYPEQWNVEGLKARVADLLGLDLPIEDWVQEQAVEPDMLAERIQAAADAAIEAKAAELDPQAWHGVEKSVLLQSLDHHWKEHLATLDALRQVIHLRAYAQKTPINEYKQEAFALFERMLVAIREEVTRVLAHARFMAAPDELPPMPDFVTSHVDPFTGEDDTLDLDSGALGLVTTRVPQFQFAGSADPESDPSEWEGKVSRNAPCPCGSGRKYKHCHGAL
;
A
#
# COMPACT_ATOMS: atom_id res chain seq x y z
N GLU A 1 -28.91 11.87 18.85
CA GLU A 1 -28.89 11.31 17.47
C GLU A 1 -30.19 11.63 16.70
N SER A 2 -31.38 11.37 17.25
CA SER A 2 -32.67 11.62 16.58
C SER A 2 -32.84 13.07 16.10
N ASP A 3 -32.56 14.05 16.97
CA ASP A 3 -32.69 15.47 16.65
C ASP A 3 -31.73 15.90 15.53
N GLY A 4 -30.56 15.30 15.45
CA GLY A 4 -29.58 15.55 14.37
C GLY A 4 -30.06 15.02 13.03
N THR A 5 -30.64 13.80 13.00
CA THR A 5 -31.18 13.20 11.78
C THR A 5 -32.36 14.02 11.23
N GLU A 6 -33.31 14.40 12.09
CA GLU A 6 -34.44 15.26 11.67
C GLU A 6 -33.97 16.62 11.12
N HIS A 7 -32.92 17.20 11.72
CA HIS A 7 -32.39 18.48 11.23
C HIS A 7 -31.78 18.33 9.83
N VAL A 8 -31.04 17.24 9.61
CA VAL A 8 -30.44 16.94 8.32
C VAL A 8 -31.49 16.61 7.27
N GLU A 9 -32.53 15.84 7.61
CA GLU A 9 -33.65 15.54 6.70
C GLU A 9 -34.32 16.82 6.23
N ARG A 10 -34.69 17.72 7.13
CA ARG A 10 -35.28 19.01 6.78
C ARG A 10 -34.37 19.87 5.90
N ALA A 11 -33.07 19.86 6.15
CA ALA A 11 -32.11 20.62 5.36
C ALA A 11 -31.97 20.03 3.93
N LEU A 12 -31.93 18.70 3.79
CA LEU A 12 -31.85 18.02 2.51
C LEU A 12 -33.16 18.14 1.71
N GLU A 13 -34.31 18.07 2.39
CA GLU A 13 -35.63 18.30 1.78
C GLU A 13 -35.73 19.74 1.26
N ALA A 14 -35.34 20.73 2.06
CA ALA A 14 -35.31 22.13 1.66
C ALA A 14 -34.36 22.40 0.48
N ALA A 15 -33.30 21.63 0.34
CA ALA A 15 -32.34 21.69 -0.77
C ALA A 15 -32.80 20.91 -1.99
N GLY A 16 -33.90 20.13 -1.91
CA GLY A 16 -34.38 19.27 -3.00
C GLY A 16 -33.46 18.09 -3.31
N LEU A 17 -32.69 17.64 -2.32
CA LEU A 17 -31.72 16.52 -2.44
C LEU A 17 -32.27 15.21 -1.87
N LEU A 18 -33.46 15.22 -1.27
CA LEU A 18 -34.10 14.05 -0.68
C LEU A 18 -35.26 13.60 -1.54
N GLU A 19 -35.31 12.34 -1.91
CA GLU A 19 -36.46 11.73 -2.56
C GLU A 19 -37.36 11.11 -1.47
N GLY A 20 -38.63 11.52 -1.42
CA GLY A 20 -39.55 11.13 -0.33
C GLY A 20 -39.33 11.94 0.96
N SER A 21 -39.70 11.36 2.09
CA SER A 21 -39.66 12.03 3.41
C SER A 21 -38.68 11.43 4.41
N ASN A 22 -38.00 10.34 4.07
CA ASN A 22 -37.13 9.61 4.99
C ASN A 22 -35.72 9.45 4.37
N LEU A 23 -34.72 9.86 5.11
CA LEU A 23 -33.31 9.77 4.71
C LEU A 23 -32.86 8.31 4.45
N TYR A 24 -33.46 7.34 5.12
CA TYR A 24 -33.08 5.93 5.04
C TYR A 24 -33.88 5.13 4.02
N ASP A 25 -34.69 5.77 3.20
CA ASP A 25 -35.35 5.08 2.07
C ASP A 25 -34.30 4.62 1.06
N PHE A 26 -34.59 3.52 0.37
CA PHE A 26 -33.64 2.86 -0.57
C PHE A 26 -33.14 3.84 -1.64
N GLU A 27 -34.01 4.74 -2.11
CA GLU A 27 -33.73 5.75 -3.12
C GLU A 27 -32.68 6.76 -2.65
N ASN A 28 -32.58 6.99 -1.34
CA ASN A 28 -31.66 7.95 -0.71
C ASN A 28 -30.31 7.34 -0.26
N THR A 29 -30.01 6.11 -0.60
CA THR A 29 -28.77 5.43 -0.17
C THR A 29 -27.51 6.21 -0.54
N GLN A 30 -27.48 6.80 -1.75
CA GLN A 30 -26.34 7.63 -2.17
C GLN A 30 -26.25 8.94 -1.39
N VAL A 31 -27.39 9.55 -1.06
CA VAL A 31 -27.44 10.77 -0.26
C VAL A 31 -26.90 10.53 1.14
N VAL A 32 -27.28 9.42 1.77
CA VAL A 32 -26.74 8.98 3.08
C VAL A 32 -25.23 8.80 3.01
N HIS A 33 -24.73 8.16 1.95
CA HIS A 33 -23.29 7.98 1.74
C HIS A 33 -22.56 9.32 1.64
N HIS A 34 -23.02 10.23 0.80
CA HIS A 34 -22.43 11.56 0.64
C HIS A 34 -22.51 12.39 1.92
N LEU A 35 -23.63 12.31 2.64
CA LEU A 35 -23.78 12.95 3.94
C LEU A 35 -22.73 12.46 4.94
N ASN A 36 -22.54 11.16 5.05
CA ASN A 36 -21.54 10.57 5.94
C ASN A 36 -20.12 11.03 5.59
N GLN A 37 -19.77 11.07 4.30
CA GLN A 37 -18.45 11.58 3.88
C GLN A 37 -18.29 13.08 4.16
N ALA A 38 -19.34 13.88 3.96
CA ALA A 38 -19.32 15.29 4.29
C ALA A 38 -19.17 15.54 5.80
N LEU A 39 -19.87 14.78 6.63
CA LEU A 39 -19.72 14.84 8.10
C LEU A 39 -18.29 14.46 8.53
N ARG A 40 -17.74 13.38 7.99
CA ARG A 40 -16.35 12.96 8.26
C ARG A 40 -15.37 14.06 7.86
N ALA A 41 -15.48 14.58 6.64
CA ALA A 41 -14.60 15.62 6.13
C ALA A 41 -14.62 16.89 6.99
N ASN A 42 -15.79 17.29 7.51
CA ASN A 42 -15.94 18.54 8.28
C ASN A 42 -15.61 18.40 9.76
N ILE A 43 -15.90 17.23 10.37
CA ILE A 43 -15.79 17.04 11.83
C ILE A 43 -14.50 16.31 12.20
N ILE A 44 -14.16 15.25 11.50
CA ILE A 44 -13.04 14.37 11.86
C ILE A 44 -11.74 14.89 11.25
N TYR A 45 -11.74 15.17 9.93
CA TYR A 45 -10.53 15.56 9.21
C TYR A 45 -10.25 17.06 9.30
N LYS A 46 -9.10 17.39 9.87
CA LYS A 46 -8.69 18.79 10.13
C LYS A 46 -7.55 19.19 9.20
N ARG A 47 -7.66 20.39 8.64
CA ARG A 47 -6.58 21.00 7.88
C ARG A 47 -5.35 21.22 8.77
N ASP A 48 -4.16 21.08 8.18
CA ASP A 48 -2.83 21.19 8.81
C ASP A 48 -2.52 20.12 9.87
N THR A 49 -3.42 19.15 10.06
CA THR A 49 -3.22 17.96 10.91
C THR A 49 -3.28 16.69 10.07
N ASP A 50 -4.42 16.45 9.40
CA ASP A 50 -4.67 15.25 8.62
C ASP A 50 -4.36 15.45 7.12
N TYR A 51 -4.40 16.70 6.67
CA TYR A 51 -4.09 17.10 5.29
C TYR A 51 -3.67 18.57 5.21
N ILE A 52 -2.98 18.91 4.12
CA ILE A 52 -2.68 20.30 3.73
C ILE A 52 -3.29 20.62 2.37
N VAL A 53 -3.43 21.91 2.07
CA VAL A 53 -3.80 22.39 0.74
C VAL A 53 -2.57 23.09 0.14
N LYS A 54 -1.97 22.49 -0.89
CA LYS A 54 -0.81 23.03 -1.59
C LYS A 54 -1.05 22.99 -3.11
N GLY A 55 -0.79 24.09 -3.81
CA GLY A 55 -0.98 24.14 -5.26
C GLY A 55 -2.42 23.87 -5.76
N GLY A 56 -3.45 24.16 -4.93
CA GLY A 56 -4.86 23.89 -5.27
C GLY A 56 -5.25 22.41 -5.15
N LYS A 57 -4.42 21.58 -4.51
CA LYS A 57 -4.68 20.15 -4.24
C LYS A 57 -4.68 19.87 -2.76
N VAL A 58 -5.48 18.88 -2.35
CA VAL A 58 -5.48 18.32 -1.00
C VAL A 58 -4.41 17.22 -0.95
N ILE A 59 -3.45 17.34 -0.05
CA ILE A 59 -2.39 16.36 0.16
C ILE A 59 -2.54 15.78 1.57
N ILE A 60 -2.61 14.47 1.67
CA ILE A 60 -2.75 13.74 2.94
C ILE A 60 -1.46 13.85 3.76
N ILE A 61 -1.59 14.03 5.07
CA ILE A 61 -0.49 13.90 6.02
C ILE A 61 -0.61 12.52 6.70
N ASP A 62 0.46 11.76 6.70
CA ASP A 62 0.51 10.50 7.44
C ASP A 62 0.57 10.78 8.95
N GLU A 63 -0.41 10.30 9.68
CA GLU A 63 -0.57 10.51 11.13
C GLU A 63 0.68 10.07 11.93
N PHE A 64 1.34 8.99 11.52
CA PHE A 64 2.47 8.41 12.25
C PHE A 64 3.81 9.04 11.88
N THR A 65 4.03 9.33 10.62
CA THR A 65 5.30 9.91 10.14
C THR A 65 5.21 11.41 9.99
N GLY A 66 3.98 11.93 9.88
CA GLY A 66 3.70 13.32 9.58
C GLY A 66 4.14 13.76 8.19
N ARG A 67 4.54 12.83 7.33
CA ARG A 67 4.98 13.14 5.96
C ARG A 67 3.79 13.39 5.05
N MET A 68 3.96 14.32 4.12
CA MET A 68 3.02 14.54 3.04
C MET A 68 3.04 13.32 2.11
N MET A 69 1.85 12.78 1.82
CA MET A 69 1.66 11.66 0.90
C MET A 69 1.09 12.17 -0.41
N ASP A 70 1.95 12.70 -1.26
CA ASP A 70 1.54 13.18 -2.58
C ASP A 70 1.04 12.03 -3.45
N GLY A 71 0.02 12.29 -4.25
CA GLY A 71 -0.64 11.29 -5.11
C GLY A 71 -1.54 10.28 -4.38
N ARG A 72 -1.56 10.23 -3.03
CA ARG A 72 -2.52 9.42 -2.28
C ARG A 72 -3.83 10.14 -2.07
N ARG A 73 -4.93 9.39 -2.16
CA ARG A 73 -6.29 9.88 -1.97
C ARG A 73 -7.05 8.96 -1.03
N TRP A 74 -7.93 9.51 -0.20
CA TRP A 74 -8.89 8.71 0.55
C TRP A 74 -9.94 8.13 -0.41
N SER A 75 -10.37 6.91 -0.15
CA SER A 75 -11.41 6.21 -0.90
C SER A 75 -12.84 6.65 -0.53
N ASP A 76 -13.79 6.09 -1.22
CA ASP A 76 -15.22 6.17 -0.93
C ASP A 76 -15.79 7.61 -0.97
N GLY A 77 -15.23 8.49 -1.79
CA GLY A 77 -15.69 9.86 -1.91
C GLY A 77 -15.25 10.80 -0.78
N LEU A 78 -14.49 10.31 0.22
CA LEU A 78 -14.01 11.16 1.32
C LEU A 78 -13.06 12.25 0.83
N HIS A 79 -12.15 11.92 -0.09
CA HIS A 79 -11.19 12.89 -0.62
C HIS A 79 -11.92 14.03 -1.34
N GLN A 80 -12.91 13.70 -2.18
CA GLN A 80 -13.76 14.66 -2.86
C GLN A 80 -14.56 15.51 -1.88
N ALA A 81 -15.02 14.93 -0.76
CA ALA A 81 -15.70 15.69 0.28
C ALA A 81 -14.76 16.71 0.97
N VAL A 82 -13.49 16.36 1.16
CA VAL A 82 -12.47 17.29 1.69
C VAL A 82 -12.10 18.34 0.63
N GLU A 83 -11.96 17.97 -0.64
CA GLU A 83 -11.76 18.92 -1.75
C GLU A 83 -12.90 19.94 -1.82
N ALA A 84 -14.14 19.47 -1.70
CA ALA A 84 -15.32 20.35 -1.64
C ALA A 84 -15.31 21.28 -0.42
N LYS A 85 -14.94 20.76 0.75
CA LYS A 85 -14.79 21.56 1.98
C LYS A 85 -13.78 22.68 1.82
N GLU A 86 -12.65 22.41 1.17
CA GLU A 86 -11.58 23.39 0.98
C GLU A 86 -11.78 24.29 -0.26
N GLY A 87 -12.81 24.02 -1.06
CA GLY A 87 -13.13 24.82 -2.25
C GLY A 87 -12.10 24.68 -3.38
N VAL A 88 -11.38 23.57 -3.44
CA VAL A 88 -10.46 23.23 -4.52
C VAL A 88 -11.19 22.40 -5.60
N ASN A 89 -10.53 22.17 -6.75
CA ASN A 89 -11.10 21.33 -7.78
C ASN A 89 -11.36 19.91 -7.25
N ILE A 90 -12.56 19.40 -7.52
CA ILE A 90 -12.94 18.03 -7.17
C ILE A 90 -12.50 17.12 -8.32
N GLU A 91 -11.50 16.27 -8.06
CA GLU A 91 -11.01 15.30 -9.05
C GLU A 91 -11.79 13.98 -8.95
N PRO A 92 -12.00 13.26 -10.07
CA PRO A 92 -12.66 11.96 -10.05
C PRO A 92 -11.86 10.95 -9.20
N GLU A 93 -12.56 9.95 -8.68
CA GLU A 93 -11.91 8.87 -7.93
C GLU A 93 -11.11 7.96 -8.87
N ASN A 94 -9.91 7.62 -8.46
CA ASN A 94 -9.08 6.67 -9.20
C ASN A 94 -9.62 5.25 -9.01
N GLN A 95 -9.85 4.55 -10.11
CA GLN A 95 -10.22 3.14 -10.04
C GLN A 95 -8.99 2.28 -9.71
N THR A 96 -9.04 1.57 -8.59
CA THR A 96 -7.99 0.61 -8.23
C THR A 96 -7.97 -0.55 -9.21
N LEU A 97 -6.88 -0.73 -9.93
CA LEU A 97 -6.71 -1.82 -10.90
C LEU A 97 -6.24 -3.11 -10.24
N ALA A 98 -5.42 -3.01 -9.21
CA ALA A 98 -4.89 -4.13 -8.43
C ALA A 98 -4.40 -3.64 -7.07
N SER A 99 -4.38 -4.53 -6.09
CA SER A 99 -3.80 -4.32 -4.77
C SER A 99 -2.99 -5.54 -4.35
N ILE A 100 -1.96 -5.33 -3.56
CA ILE A 100 -1.14 -6.40 -2.96
C ILE A 100 -0.64 -5.94 -1.60
N THR A 101 -0.60 -6.82 -0.62
CA THR A 101 0.04 -6.51 0.66
C THR A 101 1.56 -6.42 0.49
N PHE A 102 2.21 -5.59 1.32
CA PHE A 102 3.68 -5.54 1.35
C PHE A 102 4.29 -6.92 1.60
N GLN A 103 3.66 -7.72 2.44
CA GLN A 103 4.13 -9.05 2.77
C GLN A 103 4.14 -9.96 1.54
N ASN A 104 3.07 -9.99 0.77
CA ASN A 104 2.99 -10.80 -0.45
C ASN A 104 3.89 -10.26 -1.55
N TYR A 105 4.02 -8.93 -1.66
CA TYR A 105 4.94 -8.31 -2.62
C TYR A 105 6.39 -8.74 -2.36
N PHE A 106 6.87 -8.64 -1.12
CA PHE A 106 8.24 -9.05 -0.80
C PHE A 106 8.45 -10.56 -0.86
N ARG A 107 7.43 -11.38 -0.63
CA ARG A 107 7.50 -12.84 -0.81
C ARG A 107 7.67 -13.29 -2.27
N MET A 108 7.45 -12.39 -3.24
CA MET A 108 7.71 -12.69 -4.65
C MET A 108 9.21 -12.78 -4.98
N TYR A 109 10.08 -12.20 -4.15
CA TYR A 109 11.51 -12.22 -4.39
C TYR A 109 12.11 -13.56 -3.95
N PRO A 110 12.86 -14.26 -4.81
CA PRO A 110 13.50 -15.55 -4.45
C PRO A 110 14.61 -15.39 -3.41
N LYS A 111 15.26 -14.20 -3.36
CA LYS A 111 16.22 -13.83 -2.32
C LYS A 111 15.76 -12.55 -1.65
N LEU A 112 15.51 -12.63 -0.35
CA LEU A 112 15.11 -11.50 0.46
C LEU A 112 16.03 -11.42 1.68
N SER A 113 16.59 -10.23 1.93
CA SER A 113 17.38 -9.94 3.12
C SER A 113 17.18 -8.50 3.54
N GLY A 114 17.49 -8.20 4.80
CA GLY A 114 17.37 -6.86 5.33
C GLY A 114 18.30 -6.65 6.52
N MET A 115 18.55 -5.40 6.86
CA MET A 115 19.37 -5.00 8.00
C MET A 115 18.64 -3.94 8.81
N THR A 116 18.62 -4.14 10.13
CA THR A 116 18.11 -3.16 11.08
C THR A 116 18.71 -3.41 12.45
N GLY A 117 18.86 -2.36 13.25
CA GLY A 117 19.31 -2.49 14.65
C GLY A 117 18.24 -3.03 15.61
N THR A 118 17.01 -3.29 15.17
CA THR A 118 15.87 -3.58 16.04
C THR A 118 15.02 -4.78 15.60
N ALA A 119 15.55 -5.68 14.75
CA ALA A 119 14.80 -6.83 14.25
C ALA A 119 14.53 -7.92 15.29
N ALA A 120 15.32 -8.01 16.35
CA ALA A 120 15.25 -9.12 17.31
C ALA A 120 13.88 -9.24 18.01
N THR A 121 13.18 -8.12 18.23
CA THR A 121 11.85 -8.11 18.84
C THR A 121 10.78 -8.75 17.96
N GLU A 122 10.96 -8.69 16.64
CA GLU A 122 10.03 -9.15 15.61
C GLU A 122 10.48 -10.46 14.91
N ALA A 123 11.52 -11.13 15.45
CA ALA A 123 12.07 -12.34 14.85
C ALA A 123 11.02 -13.44 14.57
N PRO A 124 10.04 -13.71 15.46
CA PRO A 124 8.99 -14.68 15.18
C PRO A 124 8.13 -14.31 13.96
N GLU A 125 7.82 -13.01 13.77
CA GLU A 125 7.05 -12.52 12.64
C GLU A 125 7.83 -12.68 11.33
N PHE A 126 9.11 -12.33 11.29
CA PHE A 126 9.97 -12.55 10.12
C PHE A 126 10.04 -14.02 9.73
N PHE A 127 10.14 -14.91 10.71
CA PHE A 127 10.17 -16.34 10.43
C PHE A 127 8.82 -16.86 9.91
N GLN A 128 7.70 -16.44 10.51
CA GLN A 128 6.37 -16.93 10.11
C GLN A 128 5.97 -16.44 8.72
N ILE A 129 6.19 -15.16 8.42
CA ILE A 129 5.74 -14.55 7.17
C ILE A 129 6.72 -14.84 6.03
N TYR A 130 8.03 -14.60 6.23
CA TYR A 130 9.03 -14.62 5.16
C TYR A 130 9.97 -15.84 5.22
N LYS A 131 9.85 -16.69 6.26
CA LYS A 131 10.76 -17.81 6.51
C LYS A 131 12.21 -17.37 6.74
N MET A 132 12.43 -16.11 7.14
CA MET A 132 13.74 -15.55 7.42
C MET A 132 14.12 -15.65 8.89
N ASN A 133 15.37 -16.00 9.13
CA ASN A 133 15.96 -15.98 10.48
C ASN A 133 16.60 -14.61 10.75
N VAL A 134 16.46 -14.15 11.99
CA VAL A 134 17.14 -12.93 12.45
C VAL A 134 18.47 -13.34 13.12
N VAL A 135 19.57 -12.82 12.58
CA VAL A 135 20.92 -13.05 13.11
C VAL A 135 21.41 -11.75 13.74
N THR A 136 21.73 -11.80 15.03
CA THR A 136 22.29 -10.65 15.75
C THR A 136 23.80 -10.60 15.53
N ILE A 137 24.28 -9.53 14.89
CA ILE A 137 25.70 -9.26 14.71
C ILE A 137 26.13 -8.34 15.85
N PRO A 138 27.18 -8.68 16.62
CA PRO A 138 27.70 -7.81 17.66
C PRO A 138 28.11 -6.44 17.12
N THR A 139 27.97 -5.40 17.95
CA THR A 139 28.41 -4.05 17.59
C THR A 139 29.92 -3.98 17.41
N ASN A 140 30.39 -3.16 16.45
CA ASN A 140 31.82 -2.98 16.18
C ASN A 140 32.58 -2.44 17.43
N LEU A 141 32.00 -1.46 18.11
CA LEU A 141 32.49 -0.94 19.37
C LEU A 141 31.47 -1.20 20.49
N PRO A 142 31.93 -1.39 21.74
CA PRO A 142 31.04 -1.55 22.88
C PRO A 142 30.09 -0.37 23.04
N VAL A 143 28.83 -0.63 23.33
CA VAL A 143 27.84 0.41 23.62
C VAL A 143 28.16 1.04 24.97
N LYS A 144 28.46 2.35 24.98
CA LYS A 144 28.73 3.14 26.21
C LYS A 144 27.54 3.97 26.67
N ARG A 145 26.44 3.95 25.89
CA ARG A 145 25.20 4.64 26.27
C ARG A 145 24.62 4.06 27.55
N ILE A 146 24.19 4.94 28.44
CA ILE A 146 23.52 4.60 29.69
C ILE A 146 22.01 4.73 29.46
N ASP A 147 21.29 3.62 29.53
CA ASP A 147 19.85 3.61 29.50
C ASP A 147 19.32 3.65 30.93
N GLN A 148 18.81 4.81 31.36
CA GLN A 148 18.29 5.02 32.72
C GLN A 148 16.88 4.46 32.83
N ASP A 149 16.46 4.14 34.06
CA ASP A 149 15.11 3.72 34.36
C ASP A 149 14.09 4.82 34.08
N ASP A 150 12.87 4.40 33.71
CA ASP A 150 11.77 5.31 33.41
C ASP A 150 11.33 6.07 34.66
N GLU A 151 11.01 7.35 34.50
CA GLU A 151 10.42 8.18 35.54
C GLU A 151 8.91 8.31 35.34
N PHE A 152 8.14 8.03 36.40
CA PHE A 152 6.68 8.07 36.38
C PHE A 152 6.14 9.24 37.18
N TYR A 153 5.24 9.98 36.55
CA TYR A 153 4.56 11.11 37.12
C TYR A 153 3.04 10.87 37.17
N LYS A 154 2.37 11.55 38.10
CA LYS A 154 0.94 11.43 38.29
C LYS A 154 0.13 11.99 37.13
N ASN A 155 0.57 13.12 36.58
CA ASN A 155 -0.11 13.85 35.52
C ASN A 155 0.90 14.42 34.50
N ILE A 156 0.36 14.91 33.37
CA ILE A 156 1.16 15.45 32.28
C ILE A 156 1.89 16.76 32.66
N GLY A 157 1.32 17.56 33.57
CA GLY A 157 1.93 18.83 34.02
C GLY A 157 3.22 18.58 34.80
N ASP A 158 3.21 17.66 35.78
CA ASP A 158 4.40 17.28 36.56
C ASP A 158 5.46 16.65 35.65
N LYS A 159 5.05 15.82 34.70
CA LYS A 159 5.95 15.24 33.69
C LYS A 159 6.63 16.32 32.87
N PHE A 160 5.89 17.32 32.35
CA PHE A 160 6.48 18.38 31.53
C PHE A 160 7.42 19.29 32.34
N ALA A 161 7.10 19.58 33.61
CA ALA A 161 7.99 20.29 34.49
C ALA A 161 9.33 19.56 34.69
N ALA A 162 9.27 18.26 34.93
CA ALA A 162 10.47 17.43 35.10
C ALA A 162 11.28 17.32 33.79
N ILE A 163 10.62 17.13 32.64
CA ILE A 163 11.25 17.13 31.32
C ILE A 163 12.00 18.46 31.10
N THR A 164 11.35 19.58 31.36
CA THR A 164 11.92 20.92 31.17
C THR A 164 13.17 21.13 32.05
N GLN A 165 13.10 20.70 33.31
CA GLN A 165 14.25 20.77 34.20
C GLN A 165 15.41 19.90 33.70
N ALA A 166 15.15 18.66 33.28
CA ALA A 166 16.16 17.76 32.74
C ALA A 166 16.83 18.32 31.47
N ILE A 167 16.03 18.93 30.58
CA ILE A 167 16.52 19.59 29.37
C ILE A 167 17.43 20.79 29.75
N ARG A 168 17.00 21.63 30.68
CA ARG A 168 17.76 22.79 31.12
C ARG A 168 19.11 22.36 31.72
N GLU A 169 19.09 21.41 32.63
CA GLU A 169 20.30 20.88 33.26
C GLU A 169 21.27 20.25 32.26
N ALA A 170 20.77 19.54 31.26
CA ALA A 170 21.60 18.95 30.20
C ALA A 170 22.18 20.04 29.29
N SER A 171 21.36 20.98 28.82
CA SER A 171 21.79 22.08 27.95
C SER A 171 22.80 23.00 28.62
N GLU A 172 22.63 23.31 29.90
CA GLU A 172 23.59 24.10 30.69
C GLU A 172 24.95 23.41 30.84
N ARG A 173 24.99 22.08 30.89
CA ARG A 173 26.23 21.29 30.84
C ARG A 173 26.82 21.17 29.44
N GLY A 174 26.13 21.69 28.43
CA GLY A 174 26.52 21.58 27.02
C GLY A 174 26.17 20.24 26.37
N GLN A 175 25.39 19.40 27.04
CA GLN A 175 24.93 18.13 26.51
C GLN A 175 23.75 18.35 25.56
N PRO A 176 23.84 17.94 24.28
CA PRO A 176 22.71 18.04 23.36
C PRO A 176 21.58 17.10 23.77
N VAL A 177 20.31 17.55 23.61
CA VAL A 177 19.11 16.81 23.98
C VAL A 177 18.22 16.60 22.76
N LEU A 178 17.91 15.36 22.47
CA LEU A 178 16.88 14.97 21.50
C LEU A 178 15.65 14.47 22.25
N VAL A 179 14.56 15.22 22.16
CA VAL A 179 13.30 14.89 22.79
C VAL A 179 12.40 14.19 21.78
N GLY A 180 12.08 12.92 22.04
CA GLY A 180 11.17 12.11 21.23
C GLY A 180 9.72 12.24 21.71
N THR A 181 8.81 12.63 20.82
CA THR A 181 7.36 12.67 21.07
C THR A 181 6.62 11.71 20.16
N VAL A 182 5.45 11.22 20.58
CA VAL A 182 4.66 10.23 19.83
C VAL A 182 3.86 10.87 18.71
N THR A 183 3.29 12.08 18.95
CA THR A 183 2.47 12.80 17.97
C THR A 183 2.94 14.25 17.77
N ILE A 184 2.49 14.84 16.66
CA ILE A 184 2.77 16.27 16.36
C ILE A 184 2.15 17.17 17.44
N GLU A 185 0.92 16.90 17.86
CA GLU A 185 0.22 17.69 18.89
C GLU A 185 1.02 17.71 20.20
N LYS A 186 1.56 16.57 20.63
CA LYS A 186 2.38 16.48 21.85
C LYS A 186 3.72 17.21 21.69
N SER A 187 4.29 17.24 20.48
CA SER A 187 5.50 18.01 20.20
C SER A 187 5.26 19.52 20.30
N GLU A 188 4.10 19.98 19.83
CA GLU A 188 3.71 21.39 19.90
C GLU A 188 3.40 21.83 21.32
N LEU A 189 2.64 21.01 22.07
CA LEU A 189 2.36 21.25 23.49
C LEU A 189 3.66 21.39 24.31
N LEU A 190 4.61 20.48 24.11
CA LEU A 190 5.90 20.57 24.80
C LEU A 190 6.69 21.79 24.36
N SER A 191 6.69 22.11 23.06
CA SER A 191 7.33 23.32 22.53
C SER A 191 6.77 24.59 23.15
N GLU A 192 5.44 24.71 23.27
CA GLU A 192 4.81 25.85 23.94
C GLU A 192 5.23 25.94 25.42
N TYR A 193 5.31 24.80 26.10
CA TYR A 193 5.76 24.75 27.48
C TYR A 193 7.21 25.22 27.63
N LEU A 194 8.13 24.70 26.80
CA LEU A 194 9.54 25.11 26.80
C LEU A 194 9.74 26.60 26.43
N LYS A 195 8.92 27.14 25.53
CA LYS A 195 8.91 28.59 25.20
C LYS A 195 8.54 29.44 26.39
N ARG A 196 7.51 29.05 27.16
CA ARG A 196 7.08 29.76 28.38
C ARG A 196 8.21 29.75 29.44
N GLU A 197 8.92 28.66 29.53
CA GLU A 197 10.03 28.50 30.46
C GLU A 197 11.36 29.09 29.93
N GLY A 198 11.36 29.68 28.73
CA GLY A 198 12.53 30.35 28.16
C GLY A 198 13.65 29.41 27.71
N VAL A 199 13.38 28.14 27.41
CA VAL A 199 14.34 27.17 26.91
C VAL A 199 14.44 27.25 25.40
N PRO A 200 15.58 27.66 24.80
CA PRO A 200 15.75 27.64 23.34
C PRO A 200 15.70 26.21 22.80
N HIS A 201 14.92 25.98 21.75
CA HIS A 201 14.81 24.67 21.13
C HIS A 201 14.37 24.75 19.68
N ASN A 202 14.67 23.71 18.91
CA ASN A 202 14.18 23.50 17.56
C ASN A 202 13.09 22.43 17.58
N VAL A 203 12.06 22.57 16.71
CA VAL A 203 11.00 21.59 16.57
C VAL A 203 11.08 20.96 15.18
N LEU A 204 11.19 19.64 15.17
CA LEU A 204 11.22 18.82 13.99
C LEU A 204 9.93 18.02 13.90
N ASN A 205 9.03 18.49 13.07
CA ASN A 205 7.80 17.79 12.74
C ASN A 205 7.51 17.95 11.23
N ALA A 206 6.54 17.23 10.72
CA ALA A 206 6.23 17.20 9.30
C ALA A 206 5.84 18.55 8.67
N ARG A 207 5.46 19.52 9.45
CA ARG A 207 5.20 20.88 8.95
C ARG A 207 6.46 21.55 8.41
N TYR A 208 7.64 21.11 8.89
CA TYR A 208 8.95 21.67 8.54
C TYR A 208 9.84 20.67 7.78
N HIS A 209 9.25 19.80 6.98
CA HIS A 209 9.99 18.73 6.30
C HIS A 209 11.11 19.24 5.37
N GLU A 210 10.95 20.43 4.76
CA GLU A 210 12.00 21.06 3.95
C GLU A 210 13.25 21.44 4.78
N GLN A 211 13.07 21.66 6.08
CA GLN A 211 14.15 21.96 7.01
C GLN A 211 14.58 20.76 7.86
N GLU A 212 13.94 19.60 7.65
CA GLU A 212 14.17 18.40 8.46
C GLU A 212 15.64 18.00 8.49
N ALA A 213 16.26 17.86 7.34
CA ALA A 213 17.66 17.45 7.22
C ALA A 213 18.59 18.44 7.93
N HIS A 214 18.31 19.74 7.80
CA HIS A 214 19.07 20.81 8.43
C HIS A 214 18.98 20.77 9.97
N ILE A 215 17.76 20.69 10.51
CA ILE A 215 17.53 20.64 11.97
C ILE A 215 18.19 19.39 12.58
N VAL A 216 18.06 18.22 11.92
CA VAL A 216 18.67 16.97 12.40
C VAL A 216 20.19 17.03 12.37
N ALA A 217 20.75 17.60 11.32
CA ALA A 217 22.20 17.75 11.18
C ALA A 217 22.82 18.62 12.28
N GLN A 218 22.07 19.58 12.81
CA GLN A 218 22.51 20.47 13.90
C GLN A 218 22.09 20.00 15.30
N ALA A 219 21.32 18.93 15.42
CA ALA A 219 20.82 18.42 16.71
C ALA A 219 21.92 17.89 17.64
N GLY A 220 23.11 17.59 17.11
CA GLY A 220 24.28 17.13 17.86
C GLY A 220 25.24 18.25 18.35
N ARG A 221 24.89 19.51 18.14
CA ARG A 221 25.71 20.65 18.58
C ARG A 221 25.69 20.83 20.11
N TYR A 222 26.68 21.49 20.63
CA TYR A 222 26.85 21.77 22.05
C TYR A 222 25.65 22.48 22.65
N GLY A 223 24.98 21.84 23.61
CA GLY A 223 23.81 22.37 24.31
C GLY A 223 22.54 22.49 23.46
N ALA A 224 22.52 21.96 22.25
CA ALA A 224 21.35 22.02 21.37
C ALA A 224 20.16 21.22 21.94
N VAL A 225 18.95 21.75 21.81
CA VAL A 225 17.71 21.08 22.19
C VAL A 225 16.82 20.92 20.95
N THR A 226 16.48 19.69 20.63
CA THR A 226 15.64 19.37 19.47
C THR A 226 14.47 18.50 19.90
N ILE A 227 13.24 18.95 19.63
CA ILE A 227 12.03 18.15 19.79
C ILE A 227 11.73 17.51 18.45
N ALA A 228 11.62 16.19 18.41
CA ALA A 228 11.33 15.46 17.20
C ALA A 228 10.15 14.50 17.40
N THR A 229 9.23 14.45 16.43
CA THR A 229 8.28 13.34 16.38
C THR A 229 9.03 12.05 16.04
N ASN A 230 8.48 10.93 16.47
CA ASN A 230 9.11 9.61 16.47
C ASN A 230 9.86 9.22 15.17
N MET A 231 9.30 9.55 14.03
CA MET A 231 9.85 9.17 12.72
C MET A 231 10.63 10.29 12.03
N ALA A 232 10.59 11.50 12.56
CA ALA A 232 11.33 12.63 11.99
C ALA A 232 12.84 12.39 12.08
N GLY A 233 13.55 12.68 11.00
CA GLY A 233 14.99 12.43 10.88
C GLY A 233 15.38 10.96 10.77
N ARG A 234 14.46 10.03 10.46
CA ARG A 234 14.81 8.62 10.20
C ARG A 234 15.67 8.52 8.96
N GLY A 235 16.79 7.76 9.06
CA GLY A 235 17.76 7.62 7.98
C GLY A 235 18.86 8.69 8.00
N THR A 236 18.72 9.76 8.80
CA THR A 236 19.76 10.79 8.98
C THR A 236 20.53 10.54 10.26
N ASP A 237 21.85 10.63 10.18
CA ASP A 237 22.73 10.50 11.33
C ASP A 237 22.89 11.85 12.08
N ILE A 238 22.83 11.80 13.42
CA ILE A 238 23.07 12.97 14.26
C ILE A 238 24.58 13.00 14.58
N GLN A 239 25.29 13.94 13.95
CA GLN A 239 26.71 14.11 14.15
C GLN A 239 26.96 15.01 15.35
N LEU A 240 27.74 14.51 16.31
CA LEU A 240 28.14 15.32 17.46
C LEU A 240 29.10 16.44 17.01
N GLY A 241 28.85 17.68 17.48
CA GLY A 241 29.54 18.89 17.01
C GLY A 241 28.91 19.53 15.76
N GLY A 242 27.89 18.89 15.15
CA GLY A 242 27.21 19.38 13.96
C GLY A 242 27.76 18.82 12.65
N ASN A 243 27.11 19.16 11.53
CA ASN A 243 27.50 18.72 10.19
C ASN A 243 28.21 19.83 9.43
N LEU A 244 29.34 19.49 8.79
CA LEU A 244 30.21 20.43 8.08
C LEU A 244 29.50 21.14 6.93
N GLU A 245 28.75 20.40 6.10
CA GLU A 245 28.12 20.96 4.91
C GLU A 245 27.04 21.98 5.28
N PHE A 246 26.21 21.66 6.26
CA PHE A 246 25.16 22.57 6.73
C PHE A 246 25.76 23.79 7.46
N ARG A 247 26.85 23.64 8.23
CA ARG A 247 27.54 24.78 8.82
C ARG A 247 28.12 25.72 7.76
N LEU A 248 28.71 25.16 6.69
CA LEU A 248 29.23 25.97 5.60
C LEU A 248 28.10 26.73 4.86
N GLN A 249 26.94 26.13 4.69
CA GLN A 249 25.77 26.80 4.07
C GLN A 249 25.24 27.94 4.95
N ASP A 250 25.18 27.72 6.27
CA ASP A 250 24.63 28.71 7.21
C ASP A 250 25.55 29.87 7.47
N GLU A 251 26.84 29.56 7.76
CA GLU A 251 27.79 30.53 8.22
C GLU A 251 28.52 31.23 7.04
N PHE A 252 28.57 30.60 5.88
CA PHE A 252 29.25 31.10 4.68
C PHE A 252 28.44 30.91 3.40
N PRO A 253 27.24 31.51 3.27
CA PRO A 253 26.36 31.29 2.14
C PRO A 253 26.97 31.71 0.79
N ASP A 254 27.88 32.67 0.78
CA ASP A 254 28.55 33.21 -0.42
C ASP A 254 29.87 32.53 -0.73
N LEU A 255 30.16 31.37 -0.15
CA LEU A 255 31.47 30.69 -0.31
C LEU A 255 31.60 30.16 -1.75
N PRO A 256 32.70 30.47 -2.47
CA PRO A 256 32.93 29.95 -3.83
C PRO A 256 32.89 28.43 -3.87
N ALA A 257 32.43 27.86 -5.00
CA ALA A 257 32.31 26.42 -5.16
C ALA A 257 33.67 25.69 -5.08
N GLU A 258 34.75 26.33 -5.51
CA GLU A 258 36.14 25.80 -5.47
C GLU A 258 37.16 26.90 -5.20
N GLY A 259 38.34 26.51 -4.68
CA GLY A 259 39.49 27.40 -4.52
C GLY A 259 40.13 27.36 -3.12
N PRO A 260 41.36 27.92 -2.97
CA PRO A 260 42.12 27.85 -1.74
C PRO A 260 41.43 28.54 -0.54
N GLN A 261 40.59 29.53 -0.81
CA GLN A 261 39.80 30.19 0.23
C GLN A 261 38.75 29.26 0.83
N ARG A 262 38.10 28.47 0.00
CA ARG A 262 37.14 27.44 0.44
C ARG A 262 37.83 26.37 1.29
N GLU A 263 38.97 25.88 0.82
CA GLU A 263 39.73 24.86 1.55
C GLU A 263 40.15 25.33 2.94
N ALA A 264 40.63 26.58 3.06
CA ALA A 264 41.02 27.16 4.35
C ALA A 264 39.82 27.30 5.31
N ILE A 265 38.66 27.72 4.82
CA ILE A 265 37.43 27.82 5.61
C ILE A 265 36.94 26.43 6.03
N ILE A 266 36.94 25.46 5.12
CA ILE A 266 36.59 24.07 5.45
C ILE A 266 37.48 23.51 6.55
N GLU A 267 38.78 23.74 6.51
CA GLU A 267 39.72 23.27 7.51
C GLU A 267 39.46 23.93 8.87
N THR A 268 39.17 25.22 8.88
CA THR A 268 38.81 25.96 10.09
C THR A 268 37.51 25.42 10.71
N VAL A 269 36.43 25.31 9.92
CA VAL A 269 35.15 24.83 10.41
C VAL A 269 35.23 23.37 10.86
N ARG A 270 36.05 22.56 10.19
CA ARG A 270 36.28 21.16 10.61
C ARG A 270 37.00 21.09 11.97
N ALA A 271 37.95 21.96 12.21
CA ALA A 271 38.65 22.03 13.51
C ALA A 271 37.69 22.47 14.63
N GLU A 272 36.84 23.45 14.36
CA GLU A 272 35.80 23.89 15.30
C GLU A 272 34.77 22.77 15.61
N ILE A 273 34.33 22.03 14.59
CA ILE A 273 33.44 20.90 14.78
C ILE A 273 34.07 19.82 15.64
N GLU A 274 35.34 19.51 15.44
CA GLU A 274 36.03 18.49 16.24
C GLU A 274 36.24 18.96 17.70
N GLU A 275 36.52 20.25 17.94
CA GLU A 275 36.58 20.82 19.29
C GLU A 275 35.18 20.77 19.95
N GLU A 276 34.13 21.19 19.24
CA GLU A 276 32.75 21.15 19.74
C GLU A 276 32.32 19.71 20.05
N LYS A 277 32.65 18.76 19.17
CA LYS A 277 32.40 17.33 19.36
C LYS A 277 33.07 16.81 20.64
N GLN A 278 34.35 17.16 20.88
CA GLN A 278 35.05 16.73 22.10
C GLN A 278 34.36 17.28 23.35
N ARG A 279 33.93 18.53 23.34
CA ARG A 279 33.15 19.12 24.44
C ARG A 279 31.82 18.41 24.68
N VAL A 280 31.13 18.02 23.62
CA VAL A 280 29.89 17.24 23.71
C VAL A 280 30.14 15.83 24.24
N LEU A 281 31.21 15.18 23.84
CA LEU A 281 31.64 13.88 24.39
C LEU A 281 31.93 13.95 25.88
N ASP A 282 32.63 15.00 26.31
CA ASP A 282 32.97 15.26 27.73
C ASP A 282 31.70 15.57 28.55
N ALA A 283 30.70 16.19 27.95
CA ALA A 283 29.41 16.44 28.57
C ALA A 283 28.51 15.17 28.65
N GLY A 284 28.93 14.03 28.09
CA GLY A 284 28.23 12.75 28.15
C GLY A 284 27.54 12.35 26.84
N GLY A 285 27.82 13.01 25.70
CA GLY A 285 27.24 12.70 24.39
C GLY A 285 25.78 13.09 24.28
N LEU A 286 25.08 12.55 23.28
CA LEU A 286 23.68 12.89 23.03
C LEU A 286 22.76 12.28 24.12
N PHE A 287 21.90 13.12 24.71
CA PHE A 287 20.82 12.69 25.59
C PHE A 287 19.54 12.52 24.81
N VAL A 288 19.03 11.29 24.76
CA VAL A 288 17.72 10.97 24.17
C VAL A 288 16.68 10.90 25.28
N LEU A 289 15.71 11.78 25.22
CA LEU A 289 14.62 11.89 26.17
C LEU A 289 13.30 11.50 25.47
N GLY A 290 12.66 10.42 25.93
CA GLY A 290 11.34 10.02 25.45
C GLY A 290 10.23 10.59 26.33
N THR A 291 9.22 11.21 25.76
CA THR A 291 8.08 11.76 26.51
C THR A 291 7.02 10.73 26.82
N GLU A 292 7.05 9.60 26.11
CA GLU A 292 6.12 8.47 26.29
C GLU A 292 6.76 7.18 25.76
N ARG A 293 6.21 6.04 26.19
CA ARG A 293 6.52 4.75 25.55
C ARG A 293 5.61 4.55 24.34
N HIS A 294 6.20 4.05 23.28
CA HIS A 294 5.45 3.69 22.07
C HIS A 294 4.74 2.36 22.25
N GLU A 295 3.80 2.07 21.36
CA GLU A 295 3.10 0.78 21.32
C GLU A 295 4.04 -0.40 21.02
N SER A 296 5.17 -0.17 20.36
CA SER A 296 6.18 -1.17 20.04
C SER A 296 7.52 -0.84 20.67
N ARG A 297 8.10 -1.81 21.37
CA ARG A 297 9.46 -1.74 21.93
C ARG A 297 10.52 -1.46 20.87
N ARG A 298 10.28 -1.91 19.64
CA ARG A 298 11.15 -1.65 18.50
C ARG A 298 11.34 -0.15 18.25
N ILE A 299 10.26 0.62 18.36
CA ILE A 299 10.29 2.07 18.16
C ILE A 299 11.04 2.76 19.30
N ASP A 300 10.82 2.34 20.56
CA ASP A 300 11.60 2.83 21.70
C ASP A 300 13.09 2.57 21.52
N ASN A 301 13.46 1.37 21.04
CA ASN A 301 14.86 1.03 20.77
C ASN A 301 15.43 1.84 19.60
N GLN A 302 14.65 2.16 18.57
CA GLN A 302 15.07 3.05 17.48
C GLN A 302 15.32 4.46 17.98
N LEU A 303 14.49 4.97 18.88
CA LEU A 303 14.69 6.28 19.50
C LEU A 303 15.96 6.29 20.35
N ARG A 304 16.13 5.33 21.27
CA ARG A 304 17.36 5.16 22.07
C ARG A 304 18.61 5.03 21.21
N GLY A 305 18.49 4.29 20.09
CA GLY A 305 19.58 4.05 19.14
C GLY A 305 20.05 5.30 18.36
N ARG A 306 19.42 6.47 18.57
CA ARG A 306 19.94 7.74 18.06
C ARG A 306 21.17 8.20 18.82
N SER A 307 21.37 7.75 20.07
CA SER A 307 22.50 8.07 20.95
C SER A 307 23.46 6.89 21.13
N GLY A 308 24.69 7.15 21.49
CA GLY A 308 25.70 6.14 21.79
C GLY A 308 26.16 5.35 20.58
N ARG A 309 26.25 5.98 19.42
CA ARG A 309 26.70 5.35 18.17
C ARG A 309 28.21 5.25 18.13
N GLN A 310 28.72 4.21 17.47
CA GLN A 310 30.17 3.97 17.25
C GLN A 310 31.03 4.07 18.53
N GLY A 311 30.49 3.66 19.68
CA GLY A 311 31.18 3.68 20.96
C GLY A 311 31.21 5.03 21.66
N ASP A 312 30.50 6.03 21.16
CA ASP A 312 30.34 7.31 21.84
C ASP A 312 29.55 7.14 23.14
N PRO A 313 29.81 8.00 24.17
CA PRO A 313 28.92 8.07 25.33
C PRO A 313 27.55 8.58 24.91
N GLY A 314 26.55 8.30 25.74
CA GLY A 314 25.21 8.75 25.51
C GLY A 314 24.30 8.44 26.68
N LEU A 315 23.15 9.06 26.71
CA LEU A 315 22.14 8.87 27.75
C LEU A 315 20.76 8.66 27.13
N SER A 316 19.96 7.79 27.73
CA SER A 316 18.53 7.73 27.39
C SER A 316 17.67 7.60 28.62
N ARG A 317 16.49 8.25 28.62
CA ARG A 317 15.49 8.16 29.68
C ARG A 317 14.10 8.43 29.12
N PHE A 318 13.10 7.74 29.65
CA PHE A 318 11.67 8.00 29.36
C PHE A 318 10.99 8.62 30.57
N TYR A 319 10.18 9.66 30.30
CA TYR A 319 9.33 10.36 31.24
C TYR A 319 7.88 10.04 30.94
N LEU A 320 7.19 9.44 31.88
CA LEU A 320 5.88 8.82 31.67
C LEU A 320 4.84 9.38 32.64
N SER A 321 3.58 9.40 32.24
CA SER A 321 2.47 9.77 33.10
C SER A 321 1.31 8.80 32.96
N LEU A 322 0.37 8.82 33.91
CA LEU A 322 -0.86 8.03 33.82
C LEU A 322 -1.78 8.45 32.67
N ASP A 323 -1.61 9.68 32.21
CA ASP A 323 -2.39 10.25 31.12
C ASP A 323 -1.90 9.79 29.73
N ASP A 324 -0.74 9.13 29.68
CA ASP A 324 -0.16 8.63 28.43
C ASP A 324 -1.04 7.52 27.84
N ASP A 325 -1.26 7.54 26.51
CA ASP A 325 -2.23 6.69 25.84
C ASP A 325 -1.98 5.19 26.06
N LEU A 326 -0.73 4.74 26.01
CA LEU A 326 -0.38 3.35 26.27
C LEU A 326 -0.83 2.88 27.66
N LEU A 327 -0.63 3.73 28.69
CA LEU A 327 -1.01 3.42 30.06
C LEU A 327 -2.51 3.58 30.30
N ARG A 328 -3.13 4.57 29.69
CA ARG A 328 -4.56 4.82 29.76
C ARG A 328 -5.37 3.68 29.15
N ILE A 329 -4.93 3.13 28.00
CA ILE A 329 -5.67 2.09 27.26
C ILE A 329 -5.33 0.68 27.75
N PHE A 330 -4.06 0.38 27.98
CA PHE A 330 -3.56 -0.96 28.23
C PHE A 330 -3.02 -1.18 29.65
N GLY A 331 -2.91 -0.12 30.44
CA GLY A 331 -2.44 -0.20 31.81
C GLY A 331 -3.47 -0.86 32.73
N PRO A 332 -3.04 -1.52 33.83
CA PRO A 332 -3.92 -2.05 34.85
C PRO A 332 -4.55 -0.90 35.65
N GLN A 333 -5.64 -0.36 35.14
CA GLN A 333 -6.30 0.87 35.62
C GLN A 333 -6.69 0.84 37.12
N THR A 334 -6.95 -0.32 37.70
CA THR A 334 -7.51 -0.40 39.05
C THR A 334 -6.47 -0.46 40.16
N MET A 335 -5.33 -1.13 39.96
CA MET A 335 -4.33 -1.32 41.00
C MET A 335 -3.23 -0.25 40.94
N PHE A 336 -2.82 0.10 39.73
CA PHE A 336 -1.78 1.07 39.48
C PHE A 336 -2.21 2.50 39.81
N ALA A 337 -3.41 2.90 39.37
CA ALA A 337 -3.98 4.19 39.70
C ALA A 337 -4.24 4.36 41.20
N LYS A 338 -4.67 3.32 41.88
CA LYS A 338 -4.85 3.35 43.34
C LYS A 338 -3.54 3.46 44.11
N MET A 339 -2.48 2.82 43.64
CA MET A 339 -1.16 2.89 44.24
C MET A 339 -0.50 4.26 44.03
N MET A 340 -0.63 4.81 42.84
CA MET A 340 -0.12 6.13 42.47
C MET A 340 -0.86 7.26 43.21
N ASN A 341 -2.20 7.19 43.26
CA ASN A 341 -3.00 8.21 43.96
C ASN A 341 -2.81 8.23 45.49
N LYS A 342 -2.30 7.15 46.09
CA LYS A 342 -2.16 7.02 47.53
C LYS A 342 -0.77 7.42 48.06
N ASN A 343 0.28 7.37 47.24
CA ASN A 343 1.67 7.42 47.67
C ASN A 343 2.51 8.52 47.00
N LEU A 344 1.97 9.33 46.06
CA LEU A 344 2.72 10.39 45.41
C LEU A 344 2.26 11.76 45.89
N ALA A 345 3.19 12.56 46.33
CA ALA A 345 3.03 14.01 46.38
C ALA A 345 3.06 14.58 44.96
N ASP A 346 2.39 15.74 44.77
CA ASP A 346 2.41 16.40 43.47
C ASP A 346 3.86 16.81 43.13
N GLY A 347 4.32 16.49 41.92
CA GLY A 347 5.71 16.76 41.47
C GLY A 347 6.75 15.67 41.76
N GLU A 348 6.41 14.61 42.52
CA GLU A 348 7.36 13.52 42.79
C GLU A 348 7.31 12.44 41.68
N ALA A 349 8.50 11.96 41.27
CA ALA A 349 8.65 10.83 40.36
C ALA A 349 8.73 9.50 41.09
N ILE A 350 8.12 8.47 40.55
CA ILE A 350 8.40 7.09 40.93
C ILE A 350 9.38 6.50 39.92
N VAL A 351 10.52 6.02 40.43
CA VAL A 351 11.46 5.20 39.66
C VAL A 351 11.39 3.78 40.22
N SER A 352 10.88 2.85 39.43
CA SER A 352 10.74 1.46 39.86
C SER A 352 10.91 0.49 38.70
N PRO A 353 11.87 -0.46 38.77
CA PRO A 353 12.05 -1.49 37.74
C PRO A 353 10.80 -2.36 37.53
N TRP A 354 9.96 -2.50 38.57
CA TRP A 354 8.70 -3.25 38.48
C TRP A 354 7.69 -2.56 37.55
N ILE A 355 7.62 -1.23 37.58
CA ILE A 355 6.75 -0.43 36.73
C ILE A 355 7.20 -0.52 35.27
N SER A 356 8.50 -0.34 35.02
CA SER A 356 9.07 -0.50 33.67
C SER A 356 8.79 -1.88 33.08
N LYS A 357 8.84 -2.94 33.90
CA LYS A 357 8.49 -4.30 33.48
C LYS A 357 6.99 -4.50 33.23
N ALA A 358 6.13 -3.82 33.97
CA ALA A 358 4.69 -3.85 33.74
C ALA A 358 4.34 -3.20 32.37
N ILE A 359 5.01 -2.10 32.02
CA ILE A 359 4.84 -1.44 30.73
C ILE A 359 5.37 -2.32 29.60
N GLU A 360 6.55 -2.91 29.75
CA GLU A 360 7.09 -3.85 28.77
C GLU A 360 6.08 -4.99 28.51
N THR A 361 5.40 -5.46 29.54
CA THR A 361 4.36 -6.49 29.41
C THR A 361 3.13 -5.96 28.68
N ALA A 362 2.74 -4.70 28.91
CA ALA A 362 1.66 -4.05 28.16
C ALA A 362 2.05 -3.90 26.68
N GLN A 363 3.25 -3.41 26.37
CA GLN A 363 3.75 -3.32 25.01
C GLN A 363 3.75 -4.68 24.30
N LYS A 364 4.22 -5.74 24.95
CA LYS A 364 4.17 -7.11 24.39
C LYS A 364 2.76 -7.55 24.02
N LYS A 365 1.75 -7.18 24.81
CA LYS A 365 0.34 -7.49 24.50
C LYS A 365 -0.15 -6.70 23.28
N VAL A 366 0.22 -5.44 23.18
CA VAL A 366 -0.12 -4.59 22.02
C VAL A 366 0.58 -5.12 20.76
N GLU A 367 1.87 -5.42 20.85
CA GLU A 367 2.66 -6.02 19.77
C GLU A 367 2.02 -7.32 19.28
N ALA A 368 1.62 -8.22 20.20
CA ALA A 368 0.95 -9.47 19.86
C ALA A 368 -0.39 -9.22 19.15
N ARG A 369 -1.22 -8.30 19.66
CA ARG A 369 -2.49 -7.94 19.02
C ARG A 369 -2.28 -7.37 17.61
N ASN A 370 -1.33 -6.45 17.46
CA ASN A 370 -1.02 -5.86 16.16
C ASN A 370 -0.46 -6.90 15.19
N TYR A 371 0.33 -7.85 15.70
CA TYR A 371 0.80 -8.99 14.91
C TYR A 371 -0.38 -9.86 14.44
N ASP A 372 -1.32 -10.21 15.32
CA ASP A 372 -2.50 -11.00 14.95
C ASP A 372 -3.34 -10.30 13.88
N ILE A 373 -3.50 -8.96 13.97
CA ILE A 373 -4.19 -8.17 12.93
C ILE A 373 -3.43 -8.26 11.61
N ARG A 374 -2.10 -8.05 11.61
CA ARG A 374 -1.28 -8.14 10.37
C ARG A 374 -1.35 -9.56 9.78
N LYS A 375 -1.29 -10.59 10.62
CA LYS A 375 -1.40 -11.97 10.19
C LYS A 375 -2.75 -12.26 9.53
N GLN A 376 -3.86 -11.79 10.12
CA GLN A 376 -5.19 -11.92 9.51
C GLN A 376 -5.24 -11.23 8.14
N VAL A 377 -4.72 -10.02 8.02
CA VAL A 377 -4.67 -9.31 6.73
C VAL A 377 -3.93 -10.12 5.67
N VAL A 378 -2.79 -10.72 6.04
CA VAL A 378 -2.03 -11.60 5.12
C VAL A 378 -2.81 -12.86 4.77
N GLU A 379 -3.46 -13.51 5.73
CA GLU A 379 -4.25 -14.73 5.49
C GLU A 379 -5.44 -14.49 4.52
N TYR A 380 -6.08 -13.31 4.58
CA TYR A 380 -7.10 -12.93 3.61
C TYR A 380 -6.49 -12.58 2.23
N ASP A 381 -5.37 -11.86 2.21
CA ASP A 381 -4.69 -11.50 0.97
C ASP A 381 -4.05 -12.71 0.28
N ASP A 382 -3.64 -13.74 1.02
CA ASP A 382 -3.08 -14.97 0.45
C ASP A 382 -4.06 -15.63 -0.53
N VAL A 383 -5.36 -15.64 -0.21
CA VAL A 383 -6.40 -16.19 -1.08
C VAL A 383 -6.47 -15.41 -2.40
N MET A 384 -6.51 -14.08 -2.31
CA MET A 384 -6.53 -13.20 -3.48
C MET A 384 -5.21 -13.28 -4.26
N ASN A 385 -4.08 -13.41 -3.55
CA ASN A 385 -2.76 -13.50 -4.17
C ASN A 385 -2.58 -14.78 -4.99
N ASP A 386 -3.13 -15.90 -4.55
CA ASP A 386 -3.08 -17.15 -5.31
C ASP A 386 -3.92 -17.05 -6.60
N GLN A 387 -5.11 -16.46 -6.53
CA GLN A 387 -5.92 -16.17 -7.70
C GLN A 387 -5.25 -15.17 -8.65
N ARG A 388 -4.63 -14.11 -8.10
CA ARG A 388 -3.86 -13.12 -8.87
C ARG A 388 -2.73 -13.76 -9.68
N LYS A 389 -1.97 -14.67 -9.08
CA LYS A 389 -0.91 -15.39 -9.78
C LYS A 389 -1.45 -16.13 -11.00
N VAL A 390 -2.56 -16.86 -10.84
CA VAL A 390 -3.20 -17.60 -11.93
C VAL A 390 -3.64 -16.67 -13.05
N VAL A 391 -4.34 -15.57 -12.71
CA VAL A 391 -4.85 -14.61 -13.69
C VAL A 391 -3.69 -13.91 -14.42
N TYR A 392 -2.66 -13.48 -13.69
CA TYR A 392 -1.53 -12.77 -14.31
C TYR A 392 -0.64 -13.70 -15.13
N GLU A 393 -0.51 -14.96 -14.75
CA GLU A 393 0.19 -15.95 -15.57
C GLU A 393 -0.57 -16.22 -16.87
N GLN A 394 -1.89 -16.43 -16.80
CA GLN A 394 -2.74 -16.57 -17.99
C GLN A 394 -2.67 -15.32 -18.87
N ARG A 395 -2.74 -14.12 -18.27
CA ARG A 395 -2.65 -12.86 -18.99
C ARG A 395 -1.30 -12.71 -19.73
N ALA A 396 -0.21 -13.06 -19.07
CA ALA A 396 1.12 -13.04 -19.67
C ALA A 396 1.24 -14.06 -20.82
N ASP A 397 0.71 -15.27 -20.62
CA ASP A 397 0.69 -16.31 -21.67
C ASP A 397 -0.12 -15.85 -22.89
N ILE A 398 -1.27 -15.18 -22.70
CA ILE A 398 -2.06 -14.59 -23.79
C ILE A 398 -1.26 -13.48 -24.48
N MET A 399 -0.58 -12.61 -23.73
CA MET A 399 0.20 -11.51 -24.31
C MET A 399 1.38 -12.01 -25.14
N ASP A 400 2.04 -13.06 -24.70
CA ASP A 400 3.24 -13.63 -25.34
C ASP A 400 2.89 -14.59 -26.50
N ALA A 401 1.66 -15.14 -26.54
CA ALA A 401 1.23 -16.03 -27.61
C ALA A 401 1.15 -15.29 -28.94
N GLU A 402 1.56 -15.92 -30.03
CA GLU A 402 1.35 -15.42 -31.39
C GLU A 402 -0.14 -15.46 -31.78
N THR A 403 -0.81 -16.58 -31.47
CA THR A 403 -2.24 -16.80 -31.66
C THR A 403 -2.87 -17.33 -30.38
N VAL A 404 -4.18 -17.14 -30.25
CA VAL A 404 -4.98 -17.65 -29.12
C VAL A 404 -6.16 -18.50 -29.60
N ASP A 405 -6.12 -18.94 -30.84
CA ASP A 405 -7.21 -19.67 -31.52
C ASP A 405 -7.61 -20.93 -30.76
N ASP A 406 -6.63 -21.70 -30.28
CA ASP A 406 -6.83 -22.92 -29.50
C ASP A 406 -7.53 -22.60 -28.17
N VAL A 407 -7.11 -21.55 -27.48
CA VAL A 407 -7.72 -21.11 -26.20
C VAL A 407 -9.16 -20.69 -26.41
N VAL A 408 -9.43 -19.91 -27.46
CA VAL A 408 -10.78 -19.43 -27.76
C VAL A 408 -11.69 -20.57 -28.22
N ALA A 409 -11.16 -21.55 -28.99
CA ALA A 409 -11.89 -22.75 -29.39
C ALA A 409 -12.25 -23.63 -28.17
N ASP A 410 -11.31 -23.82 -27.25
CA ASP A 410 -11.56 -24.55 -26.00
C ASP A 410 -12.61 -23.84 -25.13
N MET A 411 -12.56 -22.50 -25.00
CA MET A 411 -13.57 -21.73 -24.28
C MET A 411 -14.98 -21.90 -24.89
N ARG A 412 -15.09 -21.89 -26.21
CA ARG A 412 -16.32 -22.12 -26.92
C ARG A 412 -16.87 -23.54 -26.71
N MET A 413 -15.98 -24.54 -26.79
CA MET A 413 -16.32 -25.95 -26.54
C MET A 413 -16.82 -26.14 -25.09
N GLU A 414 -16.11 -25.61 -24.10
CA GLU A 414 -16.56 -25.69 -22.71
C GLU A 414 -17.89 -24.96 -22.46
N THR A 415 -18.10 -23.82 -23.12
CA THR A 415 -19.39 -23.10 -23.07
C THR A 415 -20.54 -23.95 -23.65
N VAL A 416 -20.34 -24.55 -24.81
CA VAL A 416 -21.34 -25.44 -25.42
C VAL A 416 -21.65 -26.64 -24.53
N ASN A 417 -20.61 -27.29 -24.00
CA ASN A 417 -20.76 -28.43 -23.09
C ASN A 417 -21.52 -28.04 -21.81
N ALA A 418 -21.24 -26.85 -21.25
CA ALA A 418 -21.98 -26.35 -20.09
C ALA A 418 -23.46 -26.09 -20.41
N LEU A 419 -23.77 -25.48 -21.56
CA LEU A 419 -25.13 -25.23 -22.00
C LEU A 419 -25.92 -26.53 -22.15
N VAL A 420 -25.34 -27.52 -22.82
CA VAL A 420 -25.97 -28.82 -23.01
C VAL A 420 -26.13 -29.57 -21.70
N GLY A 421 -25.09 -29.56 -20.84
CA GLY A 421 -25.15 -30.18 -19.52
C GLY A 421 -26.20 -29.58 -18.58
N GLU A 422 -26.45 -28.26 -18.67
CA GLU A 422 -27.52 -27.59 -17.92
C GLU A 422 -28.92 -27.97 -18.46
N ALA A 423 -29.06 -27.99 -19.77
CA ALA A 423 -30.34 -28.30 -20.41
C ALA A 423 -30.69 -29.80 -20.39
N CYS A 424 -29.68 -30.66 -20.45
CA CYS A 424 -29.79 -32.11 -20.50
C CYS A 424 -29.10 -32.76 -19.30
N PRO A 425 -29.71 -32.75 -18.09
CA PRO A 425 -29.06 -33.30 -16.90
C PRO A 425 -28.70 -34.78 -17.05
N PRO A 426 -27.59 -35.25 -16.44
CA PRO A 426 -27.18 -36.64 -16.50
C PRO A 426 -28.29 -37.61 -16.04
N ASN A 427 -28.46 -38.72 -16.76
CA ASN A 427 -29.50 -39.74 -16.50
C ASN A 427 -30.96 -39.23 -16.65
N SER A 428 -31.21 -38.14 -17.39
CA SER A 428 -32.54 -37.68 -17.76
C SER A 428 -32.93 -38.20 -19.15
N TYR A 429 -34.22 -38.35 -19.38
CA TYR A 429 -34.76 -38.73 -20.69
C TYR A 429 -34.97 -37.48 -21.55
N PRO A 430 -34.97 -37.60 -22.92
CA PRO A 430 -35.15 -36.46 -23.83
C PRO A 430 -36.40 -35.62 -23.56
N GLU A 431 -37.48 -36.23 -23.05
CA GLU A 431 -38.73 -35.55 -22.70
C GLU A 431 -38.60 -34.62 -21.48
N GLN A 432 -37.51 -34.77 -20.70
CA GLN A 432 -37.21 -33.96 -19.50
C GLN A 432 -36.21 -32.83 -19.78
N TRP A 433 -35.66 -32.80 -21.00
CA TRP A 433 -34.68 -31.81 -21.39
C TRP A 433 -35.31 -30.44 -21.62
N ASN A 434 -34.63 -29.39 -21.20
CA ASN A 434 -35.07 -28.02 -21.46
C ASN A 434 -34.61 -27.55 -22.85
N VAL A 435 -35.20 -28.10 -23.89
CA VAL A 435 -34.82 -27.86 -25.31
C VAL A 435 -35.05 -26.40 -25.71
N GLU A 436 -36.19 -25.82 -25.29
CA GLU A 436 -36.51 -24.41 -25.57
C GLU A 436 -35.51 -23.46 -24.90
N GLY A 437 -35.15 -23.72 -23.64
CA GLY A 437 -34.12 -22.97 -22.93
C GLY A 437 -32.74 -23.10 -23.57
N LEU A 438 -32.36 -24.30 -24.04
CA LEU A 438 -31.11 -24.53 -24.76
C LEU A 438 -31.06 -23.72 -26.06
N LYS A 439 -32.12 -23.78 -26.86
CA LYS A 439 -32.23 -23.04 -28.13
C LYS A 439 -32.12 -21.53 -27.90
N ALA A 440 -32.82 -21.00 -26.89
CA ALA A 440 -32.75 -19.58 -26.55
C ALA A 440 -31.31 -19.14 -26.12
N ARG A 441 -30.64 -19.94 -25.29
CA ARG A 441 -29.26 -19.64 -24.86
C ARG A 441 -28.22 -19.80 -25.98
N VAL A 442 -28.39 -20.78 -26.87
CA VAL A 442 -27.56 -20.94 -28.07
C VAL A 442 -27.70 -19.72 -28.98
N ALA A 443 -28.92 -19.23 -29.20
CA ALA A 443 -29.15 -18.02 -29.97
C ALA A 443 -28.53 -16.77 -29.31
N ASP A 444 -28.64 -16.65 -27.99
CA ASP A 444 -28.06 -15.52 -27.23
C ASP A 444 -26.52 -15.54 -27.18
N LEU A 445 -25.90 -16.70 -26.92
CA LEU A 445 -24.45 -16.79 -26.76
C LEU A 445 -23.69 -16.97 -28.06
N LEU A 446 -24.23 -17.79 -28.99
CA LEU A 446 -23.55 -18.13 -30.25
C LEU A 446 -24.11 -17.40 -31.48
N GLY A 447 -25.23 -16.69 -31.32
CA GLY A 447 -25.88 -15.99 -32.43
C GLY A 447 -26.46 -16.95 -33.51
N LEU A 448 -26.73 -18.21 -33.16
CA LEU A 448 -27.13 -19.25 -34.07
C LEU A 448 -28.60 -19.68 -33.83
N ASP A 449 -29.38 -19.73 -34.88
CA ASP A 449 -30.70 -20.33 -34.85
C ASP A 449 -30.60 -21.76 -35.39
N LEU A 450 -30.49 -22.73 -34.48
CA LEU A 450 -30.30 -24.14 -34.80
C LEU A 450 -31.61 -24.95 -34.59
N PRO A 451 -31.88 -25.96 -35.41
CA PRO A 451 -33.07 -26.80 -35.29
C PRO A 451 -32.91 -27.86 -34.19
N ILE A 452 -32.62 -27.43 -32.96
CA ILE A 452 -32.33 -28.31 -31.81
C ILE A 452 -33.56 -29.18 -31.50
N GLU A 453 -34.77 -28.65 -31.68
CA GLU A 453 -36.02 -29.37 -31.45
C GLU A 453 -36.16 -30.59 -32.38
N ASP A 454 -35.74 -30.45 -33.65
CA ASP A 454 -35.75 -31.55 -34.62
C ASP A 454 -34.68 -32.61 -34.27
N TRP A 455 -33.52 -32.17 -33.80
CA TRP A 455 -32.46 -33.08 -33.41
C TRP A 455 -32.80 -33.95 -32.22
N VAL A 456 -33.55 -33.43 -31.26
CA VAL A 456 -33.99 -34.17 -30.07
C VAL A 456 -35.04 -35.21 -30.40
N GLN A 457 -35.79 -35.07 -31.52
CA GLN A 457 -36.77 -36.07 -31.98
C GLN A 457 -36.14 -37.27 -32.72
N GLU A 458 -34.85 -37.22 -33.03
CA GLU A 458 -34.16 -38.34 -33.66
C GLU A 458 -34.02 -39.52 -32.69
N GLN A 459 -34.00 -40.75 -33.24
CA GLN A 459 -33.89 -41.96 -32.41
C GLN A 459 -32.48 -42.06 -31.78
N ALA A 460 -32.43 -42.34 -30.47
CA ALA A 460 -31.19 -42.54 -29.70
C ALA A 460 -30.25 -41.31 -29.64
N VAL A 461 -30.82 -40.12 -29.52
CA VAL A 461 -30.01 -38.90 -29.30
C VAL A 461 -29.45 -38.85 -27.88
N GLU A 462 -28.15 -38.64 -27.79
CA GLU A 462 -27.43 -38.45 -26.54
C GLU A 462 -27.03 -36.97 -26.40
N PRO A 463 -26.88 -36.42 -25.16
CA PRO A 463 -26.44 -35.04 -24.93
C PRO A 463 -25.11 -34.70 -25.65
N ASP A 464 -24.16 -35.64 -25.68
CA ASP A 464 -22.87 -35.45 -26.35
C ASP A 464 -23.02 -35.20 -27.85
N MET A 465 -23.96 -35.88 -28.51
CA MET A 465 -24.28 -35.65 -29.93
C MET A 465 -24.85 -34.26 -30.21
N LEU A 466 -25.65 -33.72 -29.27
CA LEU A 466 -26.13 -32.35 -29.36
C LEU A 466 -24.99 -31.36 -29.19
N ALA A 467 -24.11 -31.58 -28.22
CA ALA A 467 -22.93 -30.76 -27.99
C ALA A 467 -22.03 -30.74 -29.24
N GLU A 468 -21.70 -31.89 -29.82
CA GLU A 468 -20.92 -31.98 -31.07
C GLU A 468 -21.53 -31.22 -32.23
N ARG A 469 -22.86 -31.33 -32.43
CA ARG A 469 -23.55 -30.62 -33.51
C ARG A 469 -23.58 -29.11 -33.32
N ILE A 470 -23.83 -28.65 -32.09
CA ILE A 470 -23.81 -27.22 -31.74
C ILE A 470 -22.40 -26.69 -31.91
N GLN A 471 -21.40 -27.43 -31.42
CA GLN A 471 -19.98 -27.05 -31.55
C GLN A 471 -19.58 -26.92 -33.03
N ALA A 472 -19.89 -27.93 -33.87
CA ALA A 472 -19.56 -27.89 -35.29
C ALA A 472 -20.22 -26.69 -36.01
N ALA A 473 -21.45 -26.35 -35.66
CA ALA A 473 -22.14 -25.18 -36.21
C ALA A 473 -21.50 -23.86 -35.74
N ALA A 474 -21.07 -23.78 -34.47
CA ALA A 474 -20.39 -22.62 -33.90
C ALA A 474 -19.00 -22.42 -34.53
N ASP A 475 -18.23 -23.50 -34.69
CA ASP A 475 -16.93 -23.45 -35.33
C ASP A 475 -17.02 -22.99 -36.78
N ALA A 476 -17.95 -23.54 -37.56
CA ALA A 476 -18.18 -23.13 -38.94
C ALA A 476 -18.59 -21.65 -39.07
N ALA A 477 -19.38 -21.13 -38.09
CA ALA A 477 -19.77 -19.72 -38.08
C ALA A 477 -18.58 -18.79 -37.77
N ILE A 478 -17.69 -19.19 -36.85
CA ILE A 478 -16.46 -18.42 -36.53
C ILE A 478 -15.47 -18.49 -37.68
N GLU A 479 -15.25 -19.65 -38.29
CA GLU A 479 -14.39 -19.80 -39.47
C GLU A 479 -14.88 -18.93 -40.65
N ALA A 480 -16.17 -18.85 -40.88
CA ALA A 480 -16.74 -17.97 -41.89
C ALA A 480 -16.45 -16.50 -41.62
N LYS A 481 -16.51 -16.05 -40.36
CA LYS A 481 -16.18 -14.68 -39.96
C LYS A 481 -14.66 -14.41 -40.04
N ALA A 482 -13.86 -15.37 -39.63
CA ALA A 482 -12.40 -15.27 -39.74
C ALA A 482 -11.95 -15.11 -41.22
N ALA A 483 -12.65 -15.77 -42.13
CA ALA A 483 -12.39 -15.66 -43.57
C ALA A 483 -12.72 -14.28 -44.19
N GLU A 484 -13.50 -13.44 -43.47
CA GLU A 484 -13.78 -12.05 -43.92
C GLU A 484 -12.65 -11.09 -43.65
N LEU A 485 -11.69 -11.46 -42.78
CA LEU A 485 -10.55 -10.62 -42.35
C LEU A 485 -9.21 -11.23 -42.75
N ASP A 486 -8.19 -10.38 -42.74
CA ASP A 486 -6.81 -10.87 -42.78
C ASP A 486 -6.53 -11.71 -41.51
N PRO A 487 -5.88 -12.87 -41.62
CA PRO A 487 -5.57 -13.74 -40.46
C PRO A 487 -4.92 -13.02 -39.29
N GLN A 488 -3.97 -12.12 -39.55
CA GLN A 488 -3.30 -11.33 -38.49
C GLN A 488 -4.28 -10.38 -37.79
N ALA A 489 -5.20 -9.79 -38.52
CA ALA A 489 -6.24 -8.92 -37.96
C ALA A 489 -7.21 -9.72 -37.08
N TRP A 490 -7.63 -10.92 -37.52
CA TRP A 490 -8.48 -11.79 -36.74
C TRP A 490 -7.83 -12.21 -35.43
N HIS A 491 -6.58 -12.70 -35.46
CA HIS A 491 -5.83 -13.06 -34.23
C HIS A 491 -5.68 -11.85 -33.28
N GLY A 492 -5.50 -10.65 -33.83
CA GLY A 492 -5.48 -9.41 -33.05
C GLY A 492 -6.80 -9.13 -32.33
N VAL A 493 -7.94 -9.40 -32.99
CA VAL A 493 -9.28 -9.24 -32.40
C VAL A 493 -9.50 -10.26 -31.30
N GLU A 494 -9.23 -11.55 -31.54
CA GLU A 494 -9.38 -12.60 -30.52
C GLU A 494 -8.56 -12.29 -29.26
N LYS A 495 -7.29 -11.95 -29.45
CA LYS A 495 -6.38 -11.57 -28.36
C LYS A 495 -6.86 -10.33 -27.60
N SER A 496 -7.36 -9.32 -28.30
CA SER A 496 -7.89 -8.10 -27.69
C SER A 496 -9.14 -8.34 -26.88
N VAL A 497 -10.10 -9.11 -27.43
CA VAL A 497 -11.35 -9.46 -26.75
C VAL A 497 -11.05 -10.27 -25.49
N LEU A 498 -10.17 -11.27 -25.59
CA LEU A 498 -9.80 -12.12 -24.47
C LEU A 498 -9.13 -11.33 -23.33
N LEU A 499 -8.18 -10.42 -23.65
CA LEU A 499 -7.52 -9.57 -22.66
C LEU A 499 -8.50 -8.57 -22.03
N GLN A 500 -9.37 -7.94 -22.81
CA GLN A 500 -10.35 -6.99 -22.29
C GLN A 500 -11.35 -7.65 -21.35
N SER A 501 -11.87 -8.82 -21.73
CA SER A 501 -12.81 -9.58 -20.90
C SER A 501 -12.12 -10.04 -19.60
N LEU A 502 -10.89 -10.56 -19.69
CA LEU A 502 -10.11 -10.95 -18.51
C LEU A 502 -9.88 -9.76 -17.56
N ASP A 503 -9.44 -8.63 -18.09
CA ASP A 503 -9.16 -7.43 -17.29
C ASP A 503 -10.43 -6.85 -16.66
N HIS A 504 -11.57 -6.88 -17.38
CA HIS A 504 -12.85 -6.40 -16.89
C HIS A 504 -13.37 -7.25 -15.72
N HIS A 505 -13.50 -8.54 -15.93
CA HIS A 505 -14.01 -9.47 -14.91
C HIS A 505 -13.09 -9.60 -13.71
N TRP A 506 -11.77 -9.48 -13.92
CA TRP A 506 -10.82 -9.48 -12.81
C TRP A 506 -11.02 -8.26 -11.89
N LYS A 507 -11.25 -7.07 -12.45
CA LYS A 507 -11.53 -5.86 -11.65
C LYS A 507 -12.82 -5.98 -10.85
N GLU A 508 -13.89 -6.51 -11.47
CA GLU A 508 -15.16 -6.74 -10.78
C GLU A 508 -15.02 -7.79 -9.68
N HIS A 509 -14.24 -8.84 -9.94
CA HIS A 509 -13.96 -9.88 -8.95
C HIS A 509 -13.21 -9.33 -7.74
N LEU A 510 -12.19 -8.47 -7.94
CA LEU A 510 -11.49 -7.81 -6.85
C LEU A 510 -12.44 -6.96 -5.99
N ALA A 511 -13.32 -6.18 -6.61
CA ALA A 511 -14.31 -5.39 -5.89
C ALA A 511 -15.27 -6.28 -5.08
N THR A 512 -15.70 -7.42 -5.66
CA THR A 512 -16.56 -8.39 -4.99
C THR A 512 -15.86 -9.06 -3.80
N LEU A 513 -14.57 -9.40 -3.93
CA LEU A 513 -13.77 -9.96 -2.84
C LEU A 513 -13.56 -8.94 -1.70
N ASP A 514 -13.36 -7.67 -2.03
CA ASP A 514 -13.24 -6.62 -1.01
C ASP A 514 -14.57 -6.43 -0.25
N ALA A 515 -15.70 -6.44 -0.95
CA ALA A 515 -17.02 -6.40 -0.32
C ALA A 515 -17.26 -7.63 0.57
N LEU A 516 -16.92 -8.83 0.10
CA LEU A 516 -17.01 -10.07 0.88
C LEU A 516 -16.16 -9.99 2.16
N ARG A 517 -14.93 -9.48 2.07
CA ARG A 517 -14.02 -9.34 3.20
C ARG A 517 -14.58 -8.45 4.30
N GLN A 518 -15.33 -7.41 3.95
CA GLN A 518 -15.93 -6.50 4.92
C GLN A 518 -17.04 -7.16 5.75
N VAL A 519 -17.79 -8.11 5.18
CA VAL A 519 -18.95 -8.72 5.82
C VAL A 519 -18.72 -10.14 6.37
N ILE A 520 -17.66 -10.82 5.93
CA ILE A 520 -17.43 -12.23 6.25
C ILE A 520 -17.27 -12.51 7.74
N HIS A 521 -16.79 -11.51 8.51
CA HIS A 521 -16.63 -11.63 9.96
C HIS A 521 -17.96 -11.90 10.67
N LEU A 522 -19.12 -11.52 10.09
CA LEU A 522 -20.44 -11.80 10.65
C LEU A 522 -20.75 -13.30 10.69
N ARG A 523 -20.08 -14.13 9.90
CA ARG A 523 -20.22 -15.60 9.94
C ARG A 523 -19.76 -16.19 11.28
N ALA A 524 -18.94 -15.48 12.04
CA ALA A 524 -18.54 -15.90 13.38
C ALA A 524 -19.73 -16.04 14.34
N TYR A 525 -20.81 -15.27 14.17
CA TYR A 525 -22.04 -15.40 14.96
C TYR A 525 -22.74 -16.76 14.75
N ALA A 526 -22.53 -17.38 13.59
CA ALA A 526 -23.02 -18.72 13.27
C ALA A 526 -22.01 -19.84 13.66
N GLN A 527 -21.03 -19.53 14.51
CA GLN A 527 -19.95 -20.44 14.95
C GLN A 527 -19.08 -20.98 13.79
N LYS A 528 -19.03 -20.27 12.66
CA LYS A 528 -18.19 -20.61 11.53
C LYS A 528 -16.89 -19.81 11.60
N THR A 529 -15.79 -20.39 11.11
CA THR A 529 -14.50 -19.70 11.05
C THR A 529 -14.49 -18.76 9.83
N PRO A 530 -14.46 -17.43 10.02
CA PRO A 530 -14.60 -16.46 8.93
C PRO A 530 -13.62 -16.69 7.78
N ILE A 531 -12.37 -17.00 8.06
CA ILE A 531 -11.35 -17.24 7.02
C ILE A 531 -11.65 -18.47 6.16
N ASN A 532 -12.23 -19.55 6.74
CA ASN A 532 -12.57 -20.74 5.98
C ASN A 532 -13.78 -20.48 5.06
N GLU A 533 -14.79 -19.75 5.58
CA GLU A 533 -15.95 -19.33 4.77
C GLU A 533 -15.49 -18.40 3.64
N TYR A 534 -14.57 -17.45 3.94
CA TYR A 534 -13.99 -16.58 2.93
C TYR A 534 -13.29 -17.36 1.81
N LYS A 535 -12.48 -18.36 2.16
CA LYS A 535 -11.79 -19.22 1.18
C LYS A 535 -12.77 -19.93 0.25
N GLN A 536 -13.84 -20.51 0.82
CA GLN A 536 -14.86 -21.22 0.05
C GLN A 536 -15.65 -20.30 -0.88
N GLU A 537 -16.11 -19.16 -0.34
CA GLU A 537 -16.86 -18.18 -1.13
C GLU A 537 -16.00 -17.52 -2.20
N ALA A 538 -14.74 -17.16 -1.87
CA ALA A 538 -13.79 -16.61 -2.83
C ALA A 538 -13.46 -17.57 -3.98
N PHE A 539 -13.34 -18.88 -3.68
CA PHE A 539 -13.14 -19.89 -4.70
C PHE A 539 -14.37 -20.00 -5.64
N ALA A 540 -15.57 -20.07 -5.08
CA ALA A 540 -16.80 -20.12 -5.86
C ALA A 540 -17.03 -18.83 -6.71
N LEU A 541 -16.62 -17.67 -6.19
CA LEU A 541 -16.63 -16.41 -6.94
C LEU A 541 -15.64 -16.45 -8.11
N PHE A 542 -14.45 -16.98 -7.88
CA PHE A 542 -13.41 -17.12 -8.90
C PHE A 542 -13.84 -18.06 -10.03
N GLU A 543 -14.41 -19.23 -9.71
CA GLU A 543 -14.95 -20.13 -10.71
C GLU A 543 -16.05 -19.46 -11.54
N ARG A 544 -16.95 -18.72 -10.90
CA ARG A 544 -17.99 -17.95 -11.62
C ARG A 544 -17.40 -16.90 -12.55
N MET A 545 -16.36 -16.21 -12.13
CA MET A 545 -15.64 -15.25 -12.97
C MET A 545 -15.05 -15.94 -14.22
N LEU A 546 -14.41 -17.10 -14.07
CA LEU A 546 -13.84 -17.84 -15.20
C LEU A 546 -14.92 -18.30 -16.19
N VAL A 547 -16.09 -18.73 -15.68
CA VAL A 547 -17.25 -19.04 -16.53
C VAL A 547 -17.74 -17.81 -17.28
N ALA A 548 -17.88 -16.67 -16.59
CA ALA A 548 -18.34 -15.42 -17.19
C ALA A 548 -17.38 -14.93 -18.31
N ILE A 549 -16.06 -15.05 -18.10
CA ILE A 549 -15.07 -14.73 -19.16
C ILE A 549 -15.27 -15.60 -20.38
N ARG A 550 -15.44 -16.91 -20.21
CA ARG A 550 -15.66 -17.84 -21.32
C ARG A 550 -16.93 -17.52 -22.12
N GLU A 551 -18.03 -17.29 -21.41
CA GLU A 551 -19.32 -16.93 -22.03
C GLU A 551 -19.22 -15.58 -22.75
N GLU A 552 -18.57 -14.57 -22.14
CA GLU A 552 -18.44 -13.25 -22.76
C GLU A 552 -17.54 -13.27 -23.99
N VAL A 553 -16.38 -13.91 -23.94
CA VAL A 553 -15.48 -14.04 -25.10
C VAL A 553 -16.19 -14.76 -26.23
N THR A 554 -16.87 -15.88 -25.94
CA THR A 554 -17.64 -16.63 -26.92
C THR A 554 -18.77 -15.78 -27.54
N ARG A 555 -19.52 -15.05 -26.70
CA ARG A 555 -20.61 -14.17 -27.15
C ARG A 555 -20.11 -13.04 -28.03
N VAL A 556 -19.06 -12.33 -27.58
CA VAL A 556 -18.51 -11.16 -28.30
C VAL A 556 -17.99 -11.58 -29.67
N LEU A 557 -17.26 -12.67 -29.78
CA LEU A 557 -16.73 -13.17 -31.04
C LEU A 557 -17.86 -13.72 -31.94
N ALA A 558 -18.87 -14.41 -31.36
CA ALA A 558 -20.03 -14.90 -32.11
C ALA A 558 -20.88 -13.77 -32.67
N HIS A 559 -21.01 -12.64 -31.99
CA HIS A 559 -21.82 -11.50 -32.45
C HIS A 559 -21.01 -10.41 -33.14
N ALA A 560 -19.65 -10.51 -33.20
CA ALA A 560 -18.82 -9.53 -33.86
C ALA A 560 -19.23 -9.32 -35.31
N ARG A 561 -19.42 -8.06 -35.71
CA ARG A 561 -19.67 -7.62 -37.08
C ARG A 561 -18.60 -6.65 -37.48
N PHE A 562 -17.86 -6.98 -38.51
CA PHE A 562 -16.80 -6.11 -39.01
C PHE A 562 -17.40 -5.15 -40.04
N MET A 563 -17.32 -3.86 -39.74
CA MET A 563 -17.61 -2.80 -40.70
C MET A 563 -16.29 -2.35 -41.30
N ALA A 564 -16.20 -2.29 -42.62
CA ALA A 564 -15.05 -1.64 -43.26
C ALA A 564 -14.93 -0.21 -42.70
N ALA A 565 -13.80 0.09 -42.09
CA ALA A 565 -13.57 1.44 -41.58
C ALA A 565 -13.70 2.42 -42.74
N PRO A 566 -14.42 3.55 -42.57
CA PRO A 566 -14.31 4.63 -43.51
C PRO A 566 -12.83 5.08 -43.59
N ASP A 567 -12.35 5.40 -44.79
CA ASP A 567 -10.94 5.72 -45.10
C ASP A 567 -10.33 6.91 -44.31
N GLU A 568 -11.08 7.51 -43.39
CA GLU A 568 -10.61 8.57 -42.50
C GLU A 568 -10.89 8.21 -41.05
N LEU A 569 -9.84 7.76 -40.36
CA LEU A 569 -9.84 7.71 -38.91
C LEU A 569 -9.96 9.13 -38.33
N PRO A 570 -10.85 9.40 -37.37
CA PRO A 570 -10.83 10.67 -36.67
C PRO A 570 -9.45 10.84 -36.01
N PRO A 571 -8.89 12.08 -35.98
CA PRO A 571 -7.62 12.31 -35.35
C PRO A 571 -7.70 11.83 -33.89
N MET A 572 -6.73 11.00 -33.51
CA MET A 572 -6.63 10.52 -32.12
C MET A 572 -6.54 11.74 -31.19
N PRO A 573 -7.26 11.73 -30.08
CA PRO A 573 -7.09 12.78 -29.07
C PRO A 573 -5.64 12.77 -28.58
N ASP A 574 -5.06 13.96 -28.43
CA ASP A 574 -3.72 14.12 -27.87
C ASP A 574 -3.73 13.59 -26.43
N PHE A 575 -3.08 12.47 -26.22
CA PHE A 575 -2.85 11.93 -24.89
C PHE A 575 -1.69 12.68 -24.27
N VAL A 576 -1.97 13.49 -23.26
CA VAL A 576 -0.91 14.03 -22.40
C VAL A 576 -0.56 12.93 -21.38
N THR A 577 0.56 12.27 -21.58
CA THR A 577 1.11 11.34 -20.59
C THR A 577 1.96 12.15 -19.62
N SER A 578 1.58 12.16 -18.33
CA SER A 578 2.45 12.64 -17.27
C SER A 578 3.10 11.44 -16.58
N HIS A 579 4.40 11.47 -16.43
CA HIS A 579 5.14 10.46 -15.67
C HIS A 579 5.82 11.15 -14.49
N VAL A 580 5.24 10.95 -13.32
CA VAL A 580 5.81 11.46 -12.06
C VAL A 580 6.64 10.35 -11.42
N ASP A 581 7.93 10.60 -11.22
CA ASP A 581 8.81 9.68 -10.50
C ASP A 581 8.31 9.52 -9.05
N PRO A 582 7.96 8.31 -8.62
CA PRO A 582 7.40 8.07 -7.29
C PRO A 582 8.40 8.32 -6.14
N PHE A 583 9.68 8.52 -6.44
CA PHE A 583 10.73 8.77 -5.44
C PHE A 583 11.13 10.23 -5.34
N THR A 584 11.11 10.98 -6.44
CA THR A 584 11.51 12.40 -6.47
C THR A 584 10.31 13.33 -6.54
N GLY A 585 9.15 12.86 -7.02
CA GLY A 585 7.96 13.68 -7.22
C GLY A 585 8.07 14.65 -8.40
N GLU A 586 9.12 14.56 -9.19
CA GLU A 586 9.33 15.38 -10.37
C GLU A 586 8.64 14.76 -11.60
N ASP A 587 7.99 15.60 -12.40
CA ASP A 587 7.39 15.21 -13.68
C ASP A 587 8.42 15.42 -14.78
N ASP A 588 9.09 14.36 -15.22
CA ASP A 588 10.13 14.38 -16.25
C ASP A 588 9.58 14.61 -17.68
N THR A 589 8.25 14.76 -17.83
CA THR A 589 7.65 15.16 -19.11
C THR A 589 7.68 16.68 -19.36
N LEU A 590 8.03 17.49 -18.36
CA LEU A 590 8.02 18.96 -18.45
C LEU A 590 9.29 19.59 -19.08
N ASP A 591 10.36 18.81 -19.28
CA ASP A 591 11.63 19.29 -19.85
C ASP A 591 11.72 19.21 -21.39
N LEU A 592 10.63 18.95 -22.09
CA LEU A 592 10.59 19.07 -23.54
C LEU A 592 10.26 20.51 -23.95
N ASP A 593 11.33 21.26 -24.11
CA ASP A 593 11.39 22.61 -24.65
C ASP A 593 10.38 22.85 -25.79
N SER A 594 9.60 23.91 -25.67
CA SER A 594 8.53 24.35 -26.55
C SER A 594 9.07 24.87 -27.93
N GLY A 595 9.85 24.07 -28.63
CA GLY A 595 10.57 24.50 -29.80
C GLY A 595 10.58 23.56 -31.02
N ALA A 596 9.91 22.42 -31.01
CA ALA A 596 9.87 21.58 -32.21
C ALA A 596 8.54 20.84 -32.34
N LEU A 597 7.56 21.47 -32.99
CA LEU A 597 6.46 20.77 -33.66
C LEU A 597 7.03 19.95 -34.82
N GLY A 598 7.67 18.83 -34.52
CA GLY A 598 8.07 17.80 -35.45
C GLY A 598 7.31 16.55 -35.12
N LEU A 599 6.51 16.08 -36.05
CA LEU A 599 5.85 14.77 -36.02
C LEU A 599 6.78 13.69 -35.47
N VAL A 600 6.65 13.39 -34.19
CA VAL A 600 7.19 12.17 -33.61
C VAL A 600 6.20 11.06 -33.96
N THR A 601 6.41 10.43 -35.11
CA THR A 601 5.98 9.07 -35.29
C THR A 601 6.61 8.28 -34.15
N THR A 602 5.84 7.96 -33.14
CA THR A 602 6.21 6.98 -32.12
C THR A 602 6.46 5.66 -32.85
N ARG A 603 7.70 5.44 -33.28
CA ARG A 603 8.20 4.09 -33.42
C ARG A 603 8.08 3.50 -32.01
N VAL A 604 7.10 2.63 -31.82
CA VAL A 604 7.13 1.64 -30.76
C VAL A 604 8.57 1.11 -30.74
N PRO A 605 9.29 1.15 -29.62
CA PRO A 605 10.60 0.51 -29.58
C PRO A 605 10.32 -0.96 -29.93
N GLN A 606 10.73 -1.37 -31.12
CA GLN A 606 10.94 -2.76 -31.37
C GLN A 606 12.03 -3.13 -30.39
N PHE A 607 11.63 -3.79 -29.30
CA PHE A 607 12.55 -4.59 -28.52
C PHE A 607 13.11 -5.60 -29.52
N GLN A 608 14.27 -5.32 -30.04
CA GLN A 608 15.10 -6.33 -30.65
C GLN A 608 15.44 -7.26 -29.51
N PHE A 609 14.72 -8.38 -29.42
CA PHE A 609 15.17 -9.50 -28.65
C PHE A 609 16.58 -9.84 -29.14
N ALA A 610 17.55 -9.67 -28.27
CA ALA A 610 18.90 -10.08 -28.49
C ALA A 610 18.89 -11.55 -28.92
N GLY A 611 19.65 -11.85 -29.93
CA GLY A 611 19.71 -13.02 -30.75
C GLY A 611 19.27 -14.35 -30.11
N SER A 612 18.69 -15.20 -30.95
CA SER A 612 18.42 -16.60 -30.65
C SER A 612 19.61 -17.22 -29.91
N ALA A 613 19.33 -17.72 -28.68
CA ALA A 613 20.35 -18.43 -27.91
C ALA A 613 20.89 -19.59 -28.74
N ASP A 614 22.20 -19.70 -28.80
CA ASP A 614 22.85 -20.77 -29.52
C ASP A 614 22.57 -22.13 -28.83
N PRO A 615 22.01 -23.13 -29.52
CA PRO A 615 21.73 -24.43 -28.93
C PRO A 615 22.94 -25.14 -28.30
N GLU A 616 24.14 -24.75 -28.67
CA GLU A 616 25.39 -25.30 -28.14
C GLU A 616 25.92 -24.55 -26.90
N SER A 617 25.24 -23.42 -26.49
CA SER A 617 25.63 -22.67 -25.30
C SER A 617 25.16 -23.34 -24.01
N ASP A 618 25.84 -23.03 -22.89
CA ASP A 618 25.48 -23.54 -21.57
C ASP A 618 24.04 -23.13 -21.19
N PRO A 619 23.18 -24.08 -20.73
CA PRO A 619 21.82 -23.79 -20.32
C PRO A 619 21.66 -22.62 -19.33
N SER A 620 22.66 -22.34 -18.50
CA SER A 620 22.68 -21.20 -17.58
C SER A 620 22.72 -19.84 -18.28
N GLU A 621 23.18 -19.78 -19.52
CA GLU A 621 23.25 -18.58 -20.34
C GLU A 621 21.90 -18.23 -21.03
N TRP A 622 20.95 -19.15 -21.01
CA TRP A 622 19.63 -18.97 -21.62
C TRP A 622 18.67 -18.20 -20.72
N GLU A 623 18.96 -18.10 -19.43
CA GLU A 623 18.13 -17.35 -18.47
C GLU A 623 18.05 -15.87 -18.85
N GLY A 624 16.82 -15.37 -19.04
CA GLY A 624 16.56 -14.00 -19.50
C GLY A 624 16.76 -13.72 -20.99
N LYS A 625 17.32 -14.67 -21.76
CA LYS A 625 17.52 -14.53 -23.23
C LYS A 625 16.50 -15.30 -24.05
N VAL A 626 15.88 -16.33 -23.46
CA VAL A 626 14.87 -17.18 -24.11
C VAL A 626 13.51 -16.89 -23.53
N SER A 627 12.53 -16.60 -24.37
CA SER A 627 11.13 -16.43 -23.91
C SER A 627 10.64 -17.71 -23.24
N ARG A 628 9.93 -17.62 -22.13
CA ARG A 628 9.40 -18.78 -21.39
C ARG A 628 8.55 -19.71 -22.24
N ASN A 629 7.85 -19.18 -23.23
CA ASN A 629 6.98 -19.92 -24.15
C ASN A 629 7.66 -20.41 -25.43
N ALA A 630 8.88 -19.95 -25.73
CA ALA A 630 9.64 -20.41 -26.89
C ALA A 630 10.04 -21.90 -26.75
N PRO A 631 10.23 -22.62 -27.86
CA PRO A 631 10.83 -23.95 -27.83
C PRO A 631 12.17 -23.91 -27.11
N CYS A 632 12.44 -24.89 -26.24
CA CYS A 632 13.69 -24.92 -25.51
C CYS A 632 14.86 -25.13 -26.47
N PRO A 633 15.94 -24.31 -26.41
CA PRO A 633 17.11 -24.47 -27.30
C PRO A 633 17.79 -25.83 -27.20
N CYS A 634 17.56 -26.60 -26.14
CA CYS A 634 18.09 -27.95 -25.99
C CYS A 634 17.54 -29.00 -26.99
N GLY A 635 16.62 -28.61 -27.88
CA GLY A 635 16.04 -29.52 -28.89
C GLY A 635 15.04 -30.54 -28.34
N SER A 636 14.58 -30.41 -27.09
CA SER A 636 13.62 -31.35 -26.46
C SER A 636 12.20 -31.26 -27.03
N GLY A 637 11.88 -30.26 -27.86
CA GLY A 637 10.54 -30.00 -28.36
C GLY A 637 9.55 -29.44 -27.32
N ARG A 638 10.00 -29.22 -26.08
CA ARG A 638 9.19 -28.63 -25.01
C ARG A 638 9.41 -27.12 -24.95
N LYS A 639 8.39 -26.38 -24.46
CA LYS A 639 8.55 -24.94 -24.16
C LYS A 639 9.64 -24.77 -23.09
N TYR A 640 10.40 -23.66 -23.14
CA TYR A 640 11.49 -23.39 -22.22
C TYR A 640 11.06 -23.48 -20.74
N LYS A 641 9.89 -22.92 -20.40
CA LYS A 641 9.28 -22.99 -19.05
C LYS A 641 9.00 -24.42 -18.54
N HIS A 642 8.90 -25.41 -19.42
CA HIS A 642 8.66 -26.81 -19.07
C HIS A 642 9.91 -27.70 -19.26
N CYS A 643 11.06 -27.08 -19.49
CA CYS A 643 12.33 -27.75 -19.67
C CYS A 643 13.41 -27.09 -18.80
N HIS A 644 14.31 -26.32 -19.37
CA HIS A 644 15.41 -25.67 -18.63
C HIS A 644 15.04 -24.37 -17.95
N GLY A 645 13.92 -23.76 -18.28
CA GLY A 645 13.32 -22.62 -17.59
C GLY A 645 12.24 -23.00 -16.56
N ALA A 646 12.15 -24.26 -16.17
CA ALA A 646 11.32 -24.70 -15.05
C ALA A 646 12.02 -24.32 -13.74
N LEU A 647 11.41 -23.37 -13.00
CA LEU A 647 11.81 -23.00 -11.64
C LEU A 647 11.21 -23.98 -10.64
#